data_86188f3cb31271ff3be7124a5adc7973
#
_entry.id   86188f3cb31271ff3be7124a5adc7973
#
_cell.length_a   1.000
_cell.length_b   1.000
_cell.length_c   1.000
_cell.angle_alpha   90.00
_cell.angle_beta   90.00
_cell.angle_gamma   90.00
#
_symmetry.space_group_name_H-M   'P 1'
#
loop_
_entity.id
_entity.type
_entity.pdbx_description
1 polymer ?
#
loop_
_entity_poly.entity_id
_entity_poly.type
_entity_poly.pdbx_seq_one_letter_code
_entity_poly.pdbx_strand_id
1 'polypeptide(L)'
;MKLAVFPEPQVTELTGALLRITSGVRIRLGPDASDLERHAASLIENAAGKGDEIRVVLGTPETNPEISGSLLDCINSAPNADQAYVISITVRDIVIAATSPLGIFYGAQTLLQMIERDGDTIIIPEGRIADWPERKYRGIFAESRWCSDLMTLQDWKDAIDLLASLKFNVLNIGVANNWMVQYEGKRSEFFLLPIRKYPELKTPQSIEYYSAKKGDYVRAEYLPLIFTEDFFGDIVAYGATRGVTIYPHFNTPGHNTLIPHKIPEISSKDEQGNPVGYGFCLSNPMTYEVMFNIVDEIIDRYLLPNSVHFFHLGLDEVWPILGMDESEPTRVVSPYCKCPECSKREWYDQFVDYVVTLCKHLSDKGIEKIGLWHDSFVRGGRMNEELADRFRKEGILDKVALHWWRYGNFFETMHPEFGMNTWVVPMTGYYYWTPLSDHLQNIYLATMKAAEENAEGAESYTVFYNAYYRNYACLAEYSWNSSGAGDISAFRDKYTRHLFGDHPEGAEAFRRFDFTTGPMGPTSWAIYHYAYSYGLNRHSSFIRSNYPQAIVEQLWDNPGGVQHNLSMICENARAAKRLFEREDLWHRSPLGLNKAYTAEMARTAASAHLFLRLSQATRAYRDMRQDGDIDSTALKARADEIAAAIKEMDESILAIETGIPSYMGPSMIRELTMQRRFGCKFLDELSSIISALESGALTTLPDIECLKTSEIRWVGKAHIGDD
;
A
#
# COMPACT_ATOMS: atom_id res chain seq x y z
N MET A 1 -10.39 -25.92 -20.04
CA MET A 1 -9.57 -25.49 -18.89
C MET A 1 -9.60 -23.97 -18.87
N LYS A 2 -9.96 -23.33 -17.74
CA LYS A 2 -9.84 -21.87 -17.61
C LYS A 2 -8.43 -21.57 -17.09
N LEU A 3 -7.74 -20.64 -17.74
CA LEU A 3 -6.44 -20.14 -17.25
C LEU A 3 -6.63 -19.41 -15.92
N ALA A 4 -5.64 -19.53 -15.04
CA ALA A 4 -5.56 -18.78 -13.79
C ALA A 4 -4.37 -17.80 -13.83
N VAL A 5 -4.39 -16.91 -14.83
CA VAL A 5 -3.34 -15.91 -15.07
C VAL A 5 -3.86 -14.50 -14.78
N PHE A 6 -2.99 -13.64 -14.27
CA PHE A 6 -3.28 -12.25 -13.97
C PHE A 6 -2.36 -11.31 -14.76
N PRO A 7 -2.96 -10.31 -15.40
CA PRO A 7 -4.40 -10.11 -15.69
C PRO A 7 -4.95 -11.10 -16.71
N GLU A 8 -6.31 -11.23 -16.75
CA GLU A 8 -7.03 -12.04 -17.74
C GLU A 8 -6.78 -11.52 -19.14
N PRO A 9 -6.29 -12.36 -20.07
CA PRO A 9 -6.12 -11.94 -21.46
C PRO A 9 -7.45 -11.60 -22.14
N GLN A 10 -7.43 -10.67 -23.08
CA GLN A 10 -8.61 -10.25 -23.85
C GLN A 10 -9.19 -11.38 -24.70
N VAL A 11 -8.35 -12.16 -25.35
CA VAL A 11 -8.75 -13.29 -26.19
C VAL A 11 -7.91 -14.51 -25.87
N THR A 12 -8.57 -15.63 -25.57
CA THR A 12 -7.93 -16.91 -25.28
C THR A 12 -8.62 -18.03 -26.06
N GLU A 13 -7.90 -18.68 -26.96
CA GLU A 13 -8.35 -19.77 -27.80
C GLU A 13 -7.49 -21.01 -27.56
N LEU A 14 -7.90 -21.87 -26.60
CA LEU A 14 -7.19 -23.09 -26.29
C LEU A 14 -7.72 -24.29 -27.09
N THR A 15 -6.83 -25.14 -27.57
CA THR A 15 -7.17 -26.35 -28.34
C THR A 15 -7.63 -27.50 -27.43
N GLY A 16 -7.30 -27.44 -26.16
CA GLY A 16 -7.48 -28.55 -25.21
C GLY A 16 -6.29 -29.53 -25.16
N ALA A 17 -5.33 -29.39 -26.08
CA ALA A 17 -4.08 -30.15 -26.05
C ALA A 17 -3.06 -29.49 -25.10
N LEU A 18 -2.02 -30.23 -24.71
CA LEU A 18 -0.99 -29.81 -23.79
C LEU A 18 0.39 -30.00 -24.43
N LEU A 19 1.16 -28.92 -24.53
CA LEU A 19 2.57 -28.99 -24.82
C LEU A 19 3.29 -29.51 -23.58
N ARG A 20 4.14 -30.52 -23.74
CA ARG A 20 4.97 -31.11 -22.69
C ARG A 20 6.45 -30.86 -23.03
N ILE A 21 7.23 -30.39 -22.05
CA ILE A 21 8.66 -30.10 -22.21
C ILE A 21 9.42 -30.81 -21.12
N THR A 22 10.37 -31.63 -21.50
CA THR A 22 11.19 -32.45 -20.59
C THR A 22 12.69 -32.11 -20.65
N SER A 23 13.13 -31.53 -21.78
CA SER A 23 14.55 -31.28 -22.06
C SER A 23 14.83 -29.77 -22.32
N GLY A 24 13.90 -28.90 -21.94
CA GLY A 24 14.07 -27.45 -22.00
C GLY A 24 13.77 -26.80 -23.36
N VAL A 25 14.03 -25.52 -23.44
CA VAL A 25 13.68 -24.67 -24.59
C VAL A 25 14.90 -24.05 -25.27
N ARG A 26 14.78 -23.82 -26.58
CA ARG A 26 15.72 -23.02 -27.36
C ARG A 26 15.13 -21.68 -27.67
N ILE A 27 15.69 -20.62 -27.07
CA ILE A 27 15.25 -19.24 -27.35
C ILE A 27 15.77 -18.76 -28.73
N ARG A 28 14.91 -18.04 -29.45
CA ARG A 28 15.21 -17.37 -30.71
C ARG A 28 14.84 -15.89 -30.60
N LEU A 29 15.84 -15.05 -30.44
CA LEU A 29 15.76 -13.60 -30.54
C LEU A 29 16.33 -13.15 -31.87
N GLY A 30 15.82 -12.05 -32.39
CA GLY A 30 16.42 -11.39 -33.54
C GLY A 30 17.72 -10.65 -33.17
N PRO A 31 18.50 -10.22 -34.18
CA PRO A 31 19.78 -9.57 -33.96
C PRO A 31 19.63 -8.20 -33.26
N ASP A 32 18.54 -7.51 -33.47
CA ASP A 32 18.25 -6.17 -32.94
C ASP A 32 17.37 -6.20 -31.69
N ALA A 33 17.28 -7.34 -30.98
CA ALA A 33 16.48 -7.46 -29.79
C ALA A 33 16.90 -6.43 -28.71
N SER A 34 15.93 -5.79 -28.12
CA SER A 34 16.11 -4.85 -27.00
C SER A 34 16.51 -5.54 -25.70
N ASP A 35 16.93 -4.76 -24.70
CA ASP A 35 17.25 -5.32 -23.36
C ASP A 35 16.00 -5.92 -22.69
N LEU A 36 14.83 -5.35 -22.93
CA LEU A 36 13.58 -5.88 -22.40
C LEU A 36 13.19 -7.21 -23.02
N GLU A 37 13.40 -7.40 -24.34
CA GLU A 37 13.21 -8.68 -25.01
C GLU A 37 14.23 -9.73 -24.54
N ARG A 38 15.49 -9.34 -24.35
CA ARG A 38 16.52 -10.21 -23.76
C ARG A 38 16.17 -10.64 -22.34
N HIS A 39 15.63 -9.70 -21.56
CA HIS A 39 15.17 -10.04 -20.20
C HIS A 39 13.99 -11.01 -20.23
N ALA A 40 12.97 -10.76 -21.08
CA ALA A 40 11.85 -11.68 -21.29
C ALA A 40 12.30 -13.09 -21.66
N ALA A 41 13.25 -13.18 -22.58
CA ALA A 41 13.86 -14.45 -23.01
C ALA A 41 14.56 -15.18 -21.84
N SER A 42 15.34 -14.45 -21.05
CA SER A 42 16.01 -15.00 -19.87
C SER A 42 15.03 -15.54 -18.83
N LEU A 43 13.92 -14.86 -18.59
CA LEU A 43 12.87 -15.32 -17.67
C LEU A 43 12.27 -16.65 -18.15
N ILE A 44 11.97 -16.77 -19.44
CA ILE A 44 11.42 -18.01 -20.03
C ILE A 44 12.46 -19.14 -19.95
N GLU A 45 13.72 -18.88 -20.32
CA GLU A 45 14.80 -19.89 -20.27
C GLU A 45 15.01 -20.38 -18.83
N ASN A 46 14.98 -19.48 -17.85
CA ASN A 46 15.11 -19.84 -16.43
C ASN A 46 13.92 -20.69 -15.94
N ALA A 47 12.72 -20.42 -16.39
CA ALA A 47 11.53 -21.15 -15.99
C ALA A 47 11.40 -22.51 -16.69
N ALA A 48 11.75 -22.58 -17.97
CA ALA A 48 11.55 -23.77 -18.80
C ALA A 48 12.82 -24.66 -18.95
N GLY A 49 13.97 -24.16 -18.51
CA GLY A 49 15.26 -24.82 -18.71
C GLY A 49 15.81 -24.62 -20.12
N LYS A 50 17.14 -24.58 -20.24
CA LYS A 50 17.84 -24.49 -21.52
C LYS A 50 17.92 -25.84 -22.20
N GLY A 51 17.49 -25.92 -23.45
CA GLY A 51 17.49 -27.16 -24.23
C GLY A 51 17.13 -26.93 -25.68
N ASP A 52 16.84 -28.01 -26.41
CA ASP A 52 16.55 -27.97 -27.85
C ASP A 52 15.19 -28.60 -28.21
N GLU A 53 14.39 -28.98 -27.21
CA GLU A 53 13.15 -29.72 -27.44
C GLU A 53 12.07 -28.81 -28.07
N ILE A 54 11.89 -27.62 -27.54
CA ILE A 54 10.91 -26.66 -28.04
C ILE A 54 11.60 -25.35 -28.40
N ARG A 55 11.27 -24.85 -29.58
CA ARG A 55 11.72 -23.54 -30.02
C ARG A 55 10.78 -22.44 -29.48
N VAL A 56 11.36 -21.42 -28.87
CA VAL A 56 10.61 -20.22 -28.40
C VAL A 56 11.13 -19.01 -29.16
N VAL A 57 10.27 -18.42 -30.00
CA VAL A 57 10.58 -17.26 -30.84
C VAL A 57 9.94 -16.02 -30.23
N LEU A 58 10.74 -14.97 -29.98
CA LEU A 58 10.26 -13.71 -29.41
C LEU A 58 10.73 -12.54 -30.26
N GLY A 59 9.87 -11.54 -30.44
CA GLY A 59 10.24 -10.26 -31.05
C GLY A 59 9.09 -9.54 -31.71
N THR A 60 9.40 -8.32 -32.15
CA THR A 60 8.58 -7.56 -33.08
C THR A 60 9.00 -7.86 -34.51
N PRO A 61 8.21 -7.51 -35.55
CA PRO A 61 8.65 -7.64 -36.95
C PRO A 61 9.95 -6.88 -37.24
N GLU A 62 10.23 -5.78 -36.52
CA GLU A 62 11.43 -4.97 -36.67
C GLU A 62 12.65 -5.59 -35.99
N THR A 63 12.47 -6.21 -34.80
CA THR A 63 13.57 -6.75 -34.01
C THR A 63 13.91 -8.20 -34.37
N ASN A 64 12.94 -8.97 -34.89
CA ASN A 64 13.11 -10.39 -35.24
C ASN A 64 12.47 -10.76 -36.58
N PRO A 65 13.26 -11.05 -37.63
CA PRO A 65 12.74 -11.38 -38.95
C PRO A 65 11.97 -12.70 -39.03
N GLU A 66 12.00 -13.55 -38.00
CA GLU A 66 11.16 -14.75 -37.91
C GLU A 66 9.70 -14.41 -37.54
N ILE A 67 9.42 -13.18 -37.09
CA ILE A 67 8.08 -12.72 -36.73
C ILE A 67 7.38 -12.11 -37.93
N SER A 68 6.29 -12.73 -38.37
CA SER A 68 5.44 -12.18 -39.44
C SER A 68 4.51 -11.07 -38.91
N GLY A 69 4.44 -9.92 -39.57
CA GLY A 69 3.51 -8.84 -39.24
C GLY A 69 2.04 -9.28 -39.26
N SER A 70 1.68 -10.27 -40.08
CA SER A 70 0.31 -10.82 -40.12
C SER A 70 -0.14 -11.49 -38.79
N LEU A 71 0.79 -11.89 -37.92
CA LEU A 71 0.43 -12.37 -36.58
C LEU A 71 -0.21 -11.26 -35.72
N LEU A 72 0.11 -9.99 -36.03
CA LEU A 72 -0.30 -8.82 -35.25
C LEU A 72 -1.60 -8.17 -35.77
N ASP A 73 -2.18 -8.64 -36.87
CA ASP A 73 -3.37 -8.03 -37.50
C ASP A 73 -4.55 -7.91 -36.50
N CYS A 74 -4.64 -8.84 -35.54
CA CYS A 74 -5.71 -8.84 -34.54
C CYS A 74 -5.49 -7.86 -33.38
N ILE A 75 -4.29 -7.28 -33.23
CA ILE A 75 -3.93 -6.35 -32.13
C ILE A 75 -3.49 -4.98 -32.60
N ASN A 76 -3.23 -4.78 -33.91
CA ASN A 76 -2.74 -3.49 -34.44
C ASN A 76 -3.69 -2.31 -34.23
N SER A 77 -5.00 -2.57 -34.11
CA SER A 77 -6.03 -1.57 -33.84
C SER A 77 -6.56 -1.60 -32.40
N ALA A 78 -5.95 -2.39 -31.55
CA ALA A 78 -6.37 -2.50 -30.14
C ALA A 78 -6.05 -1.20 -29.37
N PRO A 79 -6.81 -0.90 -28.32
CA PRO A 79 -6.40 0.13 -27.36
C PRO A 79 -4.99 -0.15 -26.84
N ASN A 80 -4.17 0.91 -26.72
CA ASN A 80 -2.79 0.78 -26.25
C ASN A 80 -2.01 -0.33 -26.98
N ALA A 81 -2.11 -0.36 -28.31
CA ALA A 81 -1.48 -1.37 -29.17
C ALA A 81 0.04 -1.49 -28.96
N ASP A 82 0.71 -0.44 -28.50
CA ASP A 82 2.12 -0.42 -28.12
C ASP A 82 2.44 -1.34 -26.92
N GLN A 83 1.42 -1.88 -26.24
CA GLN A 83 1.54 -2.83 -25.13
C GLN A 83 0.93 -4.20 -25.45
N ALA A 84 0.42 -4.35 -26.67
CA ALA A 84 -0.29 -5.55 -27.11
C ALA A 84 0.67 -6.65 -27.57
N TYR A 85 0.21 -7.90 -27.43
CA TYR A 85 0.98 -9.08 -27.86
C TYR A 85 0.08 -10.23 -28.30
N VAL A 86 0.69 -11.18 -29.01
CA VAL A 86 0.10 -12.47 -29.38
C VAL A 86 1.03 -13.58 -28.92
N ILE A 87 0.48 -14.62 -28.30
CA ILE A 87 1.16 -15.87 -28.02
C ILE A 87 0.53 -16.98 -28.87
N SER A 88 1.36 -17.77 -29.55
CA SER A 88 0.93 -19.00 -30.25
C SER A 88 1.73 -20.18 -29.68
N ILE A 89 1.03 -21.19 -29.19
CA ILE A 89 1.63 -22.38 -28.56
C ILE A 89 1.18 -23.61 -29.32
N THR A 90 2.14 -24.35 -29.86
CA THR A 90 1.95 -25.60 -30.59
C THR A 90 2.82 -26.72 -30.00
N VAL A 91 2.62 -27.94 -30.44
CA VAL A 91 3.49 -29.08 -30.06
C VAL A 91 4.97 -28.89 -30.45
N ARG A 92 5.32 -27.89 -31.26
CA ARG A 92 6.68 -27.73 -31.81
C ARG A 92 7.35 -26.43 -31.40
N ASP A 93 6.59 -25.40 -31.21
CA ASP A 93 7.12 -24.07 -30.95
C ASP A 93 6.15 -23.20 -30.12
N ILE A 94 6.72 -22.21 -29.50
CA ILE A 94 6.04 -21.10 -28.84
C ILE A 94 6.50 -19.82 -29.54
N VAL A 95 5.55 -19.00 -29.98
CA VAL A 95 5.84 -17.70 -30.60
C VAL A 95 5.20 -16.60 -29.75
N ILE A 96 6.00 -15.61 -29.35
CA ILE A 96 5.53 -14.39 -28.70
C ILE A 96 5.85 -13.25 -29.66
N ALA A 97 4.81 -12.67 -30.26
CA ALA A 97 4.90 -11.56 -31.18
C ALA A 97 4.18 -10.32 -30.62
N ALA A 98 4.74 -9.13 -30.80
CA ALA A 98 4.16 -7.90 -30.31
C ALA A 98 4.49 -6.71 -31.23
N THR A 99 3.82 -5.59 -30.99
CA THR A 99 4.05 -4.32 -31.69
C THR A 99 5.21 -3.53 -31.10
N SER A 100 5.64 -3.90 -29.87
CA SER A 100 6.77 -3.27 -29.18
C SER A 100 7.49 -4.26 -28.25
N PRO A 101 8.72 -3.94 -27.79
CA PRO A 101 9.42 -4.72 -26.78
C PRO A 101 8.65 -4.90 -25.46
N LEU A 102 7.83 -3.91 -25.07
CA LEU A 102 7.01 -3.99 -23.85
C LEU A 102 5.93 -5.06 -24.00
N GLY A 103 5.28 -5.17 -25.16
CA GLY A 103 4.33 -6.24 -25.45
C GLY A 103 4.99 -7.63 -25.39
N ILE A 104 6.22 -7.79 -25.89
CA ILE A 104 6.99 -9.04 -25.76
C ILE A 104 7.18 -9.42 -24.29
N PHE A 105 7.57 -8.46 -23.47
CA PHE A 105 7.74 -8.68 -22.04
C PHE A 105 6.42 -9.12 -21.37
N TYR A 106 5.30 -8.48 -21.70
CA TYR A 106 3.98 -8.86 -21.18
C TYR A 106 3.52 -10.24 -21.65
N GLY A 107 3.79 -10.58 -22.92
CA GLY A 107 3.56 -11.93 -23.42
C GLY A 107 4.37 -12.98 -22.66
N ALA A 108 5.62 -12.67 -22.36
CA ALA A 108 6.45 -13.56 -21.52
C ALA A 108 5.88 -13.73 -20.12
N GLN A 109 5.39 -12.64 -19.47
CA GLN A 109 4.76 -12.75 -18.15
C GLN A 109 3.50 -13.62 -18.17
N THR A 110 2.70 -13.55 -19.24
CA THR A 110 1.55 -14.44 -19.41
C THR A 110 1.99 -15.89 -19.59
N LEU A 111 2.98 -16.15 -20.47
CA LEU A 111 3.50 -17.49 -20.67
C LEU A 111 4.03 -18.10 -19.37
N LEU A 112 4.79 -17.33 -18.58
CA LEU A 112 5.34 -17.79 -17.29
C LEU A 112 4.24 -18.20 -16.30
N GLN A 113 3.10 -17.49 -16.29
CA GLN A 113 1.97 -17.85 -15.47
C GLN A 113 1.18 -19.08 -16.00
N MET A 114 1.35 -19.44 -17.28
CA MET A 114 0.75 -20.63 -17.87
C MET A 114 1.58 -21.90 -17.64
N ILE A 115 2.84 -21.76 -17.24
CA ILE A 115 3.71 -22.90 -16.97
C ILE A 115 3.24 -23.64 -15.72
N GLU A 116 2.94 -24.91 -15.88
CA GLU A 116 2.69 -25.85 -14.80
C GLU A 116 3.76 -26.97 -14.80
N ARG A 117 3.92 -27.64 -13.66
CA ARG A 117 4.89 -28.73 -13.52
C ARG A 117 4.22 -30.02 -13.06
N ASP A 118 4.60 -31.12 -13.72
CA ASP A 118 4.26 -32.49 -13.33
C ASP A 118 5.59 -33.25 -13.16
N GLY A 119 6.12 -33.26 -11.96
CA GLY A 119 7.50 -33.67 -11.69
C GLY A 119 8.49 -32.76 -12.41
N ASP A 120 9.37 -33.37 -13.25
CA ASP A 120 10.34 -32.63 -14.06
C ASP A 120 9.78 -32.15 -15.41
N THR A 121 8.53 -32.52 -15.74
CA THR A 121 7.87 -32.13 -16.99
C THR A 121 7.18 -30.80 -16.84
N ILE A 122 7.45 -29.87 -17.76
CA ILE A 122 6.69 -28.63 -17.91
C ILE A 122 5.48 -28.88 -18.80
N ILE A 123 4.37 -28.36 -18.40
CA ILE A 123 3.09 -28.49 -19.12
C ILE A 123 2.56 -27.09 -19.40
N ILE A 124 2.22 -26.83 -20.66
CA ILE A 124 1.63 -25.57 -21.11
C ILE A 124 0.44 -25.87 -22.01
N PRO A 125 -0.75 -25.26 -21.80
CA PRO A 125 -1.88 -25.42 -22.69
C PRO A 125 -1.58 -24.91 -24.10
N GLU A 126 -1.90 -25.72 -25.14
CA GLU A 126 -1.77 -25.31 -26.52
C GLU A 126 -2.93 -24.37 -26.95
N GLY A 127 -2.59 -23.41 -27.79
CA GLY A 127 -3.58 -22.46 -28.30
C GLY A 127 -2.99 -21.11 -28.69
N ARG A 128 -3.86 -20.15 -28.77
CA ARG A 128 -3.54 -18.77 -29.12
C ARG A 128 -4.09 -17.81 -28.07
N ILE A 129 -3.30 -16.79 -27.74
CA ILE A 129 -3.70 -15.66 -26.91
C ILE A 129 -3.43 -14.39 -27.72
N ALA A 130 -4.39 -13.46 -27.73
CA ALA A 130 -4.19 -12.10 -28.21
C ALA A 130 -4.65 -11.14 -27.10
N ASP A 131 -3.77 -10.19 -26.72
CA ASP A 131 -3.98 -9.46 -25.49
C ASP A 131 -3.46 -8.02 -25.55
N TRP A 132 -4.14 -7.11 -24.85
CA TRP A 132 -3.83 -5.69 -24.74
C TRP A 132 -4.50 -5.07 -23.50
N PRO A 133 -3.94 -4.02 -22.89
CA PRO A 133 -4.56 -3.36 -21.74
C PRO A 133 -5.61 -2.33 -22.16
N GLU A 134 -6.69 -2.21 -21.40
CA GLU A 134 -7.68 -1.15 -21.55
C GLU A 134 -7.16 0.20 -21.03
N ARG A 135 -6.43 0.20 -19.91
CA ARG A 135 -5.82 1.42 -19.36
C ARG A 135 -4.37 1.51 -19.76
N LYS A 136 -3.94 2.70 -20.22
CA LYS A 136 -2.56 2.94 -20.67
C LYS A 136 -1.57 2.82 -19.53
N TYR A 137 -1.88 3.39 -18.38
CA TYR A 137 -1.05 3.38 -17.18
C TYR A 137 -1.70 2.56 -16.07
N ARG A 138 -0.92 1.71 -15.44
CA ARG A 138 -1.38 0.79 -14.39
C ARG A 138 -0.27 0.61 -13.38
N GLY A 139 -0.56 0.82 -12.09
CA GLY A 139 0.47 0.69 -11.08
C GLY A 139 0.03 1.01 -9.67
N ILE A 140 1.00 1.34 -8.85
CA ILE A 140 0.77 1.70 -7.46
C ILE A 140 1.50 2.98 -7.09
N PHE A 141 0.93 3.69 -6.13
CA PHE A 141 1.60 4.72 -5.35
C PHE A 141 2.06 4.11 -4.02
N ALA A 142 3.37 3.93 -3.87
CA ALA A 142 3.99 3.45 -2.65
C ALA A 142 4.31 4.62 -1.71
N GLU A 143 3.63 4.68 -0.57
CA GLU A 143 3.87 5.69 0.45
C GLU A 143 5.30 5.59 1.01
N SER A 144 5.91 6.72 1.38
CA SER A 144 7.30 6.82 1.83
C SER A 144 7.58 6.17 3.17
N ARG A 145 6.57 5.94 3.96
CA ARG A 145 6.64 5.48 5.34
C ARG A 145 6.27 3.99 5.49
N TRP A 146 6.48 3.44 6.67
CA TRP A 146 5.99 2.12 7.08
C TRP A 146 6.60 0.93 6.34
N CYS A 147 7.79 1.02 5.87
CA CYS A 147 8.69 0.06 5.29
C CYS A 147 9.54 0.65 4.17
N SER A 148 8.99 1.47 3.29
CA SER A 148 9.72 2.04 2.15
C SER A 148 11.00 2.76 2.59
N ASP A 149 10.96 3.37 3.78
CA ASP A 149 12.08 4.00 4.45
C ASP A 149 13.17 3.02 4.94
N LEU A 150 12.84 1.74 5.09
CA LEU A 150 13.75 0.68 5.53
C LEU A 150 14.18 -0.29 4.41
N MET A 151 13.62 -0.15 3.21
CA MET A 151 13.92 -1.04 2.07
C MET A 151 15.33 -0.81 1.53
N THR A 152 16.05 -1.90 1.30
CA THR A 152 17.31 -1.91 0.55
C THR A 152 17.05 -1.76 -0.95
N LEU A 153 18.09 -1.48 -1.73
CA LEU A 153 17.99 -1.49 -3.20
C LEU A 153 17.47 -2.84 -3.73
N GLN A 154 17.84 -3.96 -3.10
CA GLN A 154 17.36 -5.28 -3.52
C GLN A 154 15.87 -5.47 -3.22
N ASP A 155 15.39 -5.01 -2.05
CA ASP A 155 13.97 -5.06 -1.72
C ASP A 155 13.12 -4.28 -2.74
N TRP A 156 13.61 -3.11 -3.18
CA TRP A 156 12.97 -2.34 -4.25
C TRP A 156 12.97 -3.07 -5.58
N LYS A 157 14.07 -3.73 -5.94
CA LYS A 157 14.14 -4.54 -7.17
C LYS A 157 13.15 -5.70 -7.14
N ASP A 158 13.06 -6.41 -6.02
CA ASP A 158 12.10 -7.51 -5.85
C ASP A 158 10.64 -7.01 -5.94
N ALA A 159 10.37 -5.82 -5.38
CA ALA A 159 9.08 -5.16 -5.50
C ALA A 159 8.74 -4.81 -6.96
N ILE A 160 9.68 -4.25 -7.69
CA ILE A 160 9.51 -3.89 -9.10
C ILE A 160 9.27 -5.15 -9.95
N ASP A 161 10.02 -6.21 -9.71
CA ASP A 161 9.84 -7.48 -10.43
C ASP A 161 8.45 -8.08 -10.17
N LEU A 162 7.94 -8.00 -8.93
CA LEU A 162 6.59 -8.42 -8.60
C LEU A 162 5.54 -7.60 -9.37
N LEU A 163 5.65 -6.28 -9.38
CA LEU A 163 4.73 -5.40 -10.09
C LEU A 163 4.77 -5.65 -11.62
N ALA A 164 5.97 -5.78 -12.17
CA ALA A 164 6.18 -6.11 -13.57
C ALA A 164 5.57 -7.47 -13.96
N SER A 165 5.60 -8.46 -13.07
CA SER A 165 4.96 -9.76 -13.29
C SER A 165 3.44 -9.69 -13.43
N LEU A 166 2.82 -8.66 -12.84
CA LEU A 166 1.40 -8.32 -12.96
C LEU A 166 1.12 -7.31 -14.11
N LYS A 167 2.11 -7.03 -14.96
CA LYS A 167 2.06 -6.09 -16.09
C LYS A 167 1.73 -4.65 -15.67
N PHE A 168 2.09 -4.24 -14.45
CA PHE A 168 2.12 -2.83 -14.09
C PHE A 168 3.27 -2.13 -14.80
N ASN A 169 3.03 -0.89 -15.23
CA ASN A 169 4.00 -0.10 -15.97
C ASN A 169 4.33 1.26 -15.32
N VAL A 170 3.77 1.53 -14.15
CA VAL A 170 4.12 2.70 -13.35
C VAL A 170 4.29 2.33 -11.88
N LEU A 171 5.25 2.98 -11.22
CA LEU A 171 5.44 2.95 -9.78
C LEU A 171 5.73 4.38 -9.30
N ASN A 172 4.80 4.92 -8.54
CA ASN A 172 4.89 6.21 -7.92
C ASN A 172 5.45 6.05 -6.50
N ILE A 173 6.51 6.76 -6.14
CA ILE A 173 7.15 6.62 -4.83
C ILE A 173 7.06 7.94 -4.08
N GLY A 174 6.41 7.93 -2.92
CA GLY A 174 6.41 9.05 -2.00
C GLY A 174 7.83 9.37 -1.54
N VAL A 175 8.33 10.60 -1.77
CA VAL A 175 9.71 10.97 -1.42
C VAL A 175 9.80 11.84 -0.18
N ALA A 176 8.67 12.32 0.35
CA ALA A 176 8.61 13.10 1.57
C ALA A 176 7.55 12.53 2.50
N ASN A 177 7.83 12.50 3.79
CA ASN A 177 6.89 12.11 4.82
C ASN A 177 6.57 13.28 5.74
N ASN A 178 5.32 13.37 6.14
CA ASN A 178 4.84 14.43 7.01
C ASN A 178 4.72 13.97 8.48
N TRP A 179 4.42 14.91 9.36
CA TRP A 179 4.30 14.73 10.79
C TRP A 179 3.24 13.72 11.26
N MET A 180 2.28 13.33 10.41
CA MET A 180 1.18 12.43 10.79
C MET A 180 1.66 11.02 11.11
N VAL A 181 2.84 10.66 10.64
CA VAL A 181 3.43 9.35 10.92
C VAL A 181 4.29 9.42 12.15
N GLN A 182 4.02 8.56 13.07
CA GLN A 182 4.73 8.48 14.33
C GLN A 182 5.11 7.05 14.66
N TYR A 183 6.36 6.90 15.04
CA TYR A 183 6.83 5.74 15.73
C TYR A 183 6.88 6.09 17.23
N GLU A 184 6.29 5.28 18.07
CA GLU A 184 6.34 5.42 19.53
C GLU A 184 5.82 6.76 20.08
N GLY A 185 4.80 7.32 19.44
CA GLY A 185 4.28 8.64 19.79
C GLY A 185 5.18 9.80 19.45
N LYS A 186 6.28 9.57 18.73
CA LYS A 186 7.17 10.62 18.25
C LYS A 186 6.80 11.07 16.85
N ARG A 187 7.03 12.31 16.57
CA ARG A 187 6.85 12.88 15.23
C ARG A 187 7.82 12.25 14.26
N SER A 188 7.33 11.88 13.08
CA SER A 188 8.13 11.34 11.99
C SER A 188 8.00 12.26 10.77
N GLU A 189 9.07 12.97 10.45
CA GLU A 189 9.16 13.87 9.30
C GLU A 189 10.49 13.61 8.61
N PHE A 190 10.50 13.21 7.35
CA PHE A 190 11.73 12.95 6.62
C PHE A 190 11.57 13.10 5.12
N PHE A 191 12.70 13.24 4.47
CA PHE A 191 12.82 13.15 3.03
C PHE A 191 13.54 11.84 2.68
N LEU A 192 13.07 11.09 1.68
CA LEU A 192 13.75 9.87 1.23
C LEU A 192 15.00 10.16 0.42
N LEU A 193 15.06 11.32 -0.22
CA LEU A 193 16.14 11.70 -1.14
C LEU A 193 17.05 12.73 -0.50
N PRO A 194 18.38 12.61 -0.66
CA PRO A 194 19.29 13.65 -0.23
C PRO A 194 19.22 14.85 -1.20
N ILE A 195 18.73 15.99 -0.71
CA ILE A 195 18.69 17.24 -1.46
C ILE A 195 19.95 18.04 -1.09
N ARG A 196 20.89 18.14 -2.01
CA ARG A 196 22.23 18.73 -1.76
C ARG A 196 22.17 20.20 -1.45
N LYS A 197 21.21 20.90 -2.09
CA LYS A 197 21.02 22.34 -1.87
C LYS A 197 20.40 22.64 -0.50
N TYR A 198 19.70 21.68 0.10
CA TYR A 198 19.04 21.82 1.41
C TYR A 198 19.46 20.69 2.36
N PRO A 199 20.71 20.65 2.82
CA PRO A 199 21.22 19.59 3.69
C PRO A 199 20.49 19.52 5.04
N GLU A 200 19.81 20.60 5.46
CA GLU A 200 18.98 20.68 6.65
C GLU A 200 17.73 19.76 6.59
N LEU A 201 17.33 19.30 5.41
CA LEU A 201 16.25 18.33 5.24
C LEU A 201 16.64 16.93 5.71
N LYS A 202 17.90 16.70 6.02
CA LYS A 202 18.38 15.47 6.65
C LYS A 202 17.80 15.34 8.06
N THR A 203 16.87 14.38 8.26
CA THR A 203 16.20 14.19 9.53
C THR A 203 16.24 12.73 9.95
N PRO A 204 17.01 12.39 11.01
CA PRO A 204 17.01 11.04 11.58
C PRO A 204 15.63 10.67 12.12
N GLN A 205 15.25 9.42 11.92
CA GLN A 205 14.04 8.81 12.45
C GLN A 205 14.38 7.93 13.64
N SER A 206 13.43 7.76 14.55
CA SER A 206 13.58 6.81 15.65
C SER A 206 12.45 5.77 15.61
N ILE A 207 12.79 4.52 15.93
CA ILE A 207 11.84 3.42 16.06
C ILE A 207 12.09 2.65 17.34
N GLU A 208 11.00 2.26 18.02
CA GLU A 208 11.04 1.37 19.15
C GLU A 208 10.02 0.24 18.96
N TYR A 209 10.44 -0.99 19.15
CA TYR A 209 9.56 -2.15 19.11
C TYR A 209 10.09 -3.28 20.01
N TYR A 210 9.20 -4.16 20.45
CA TYR A 210 9.60 -5.35 21.20
C TYR A 210 10.09 -6.44 20.27
N SER A 211 11.27 -6.99 20.52
CA SER A 211 11.83 -8.12 19.80
C SER A 211 11.67 -9.38 20.63
N ALA A 212 10.87 -10.32 20.15
CA ALA A 212 10.73 -11.63 20.81
C ALA A 212 12.03 -12.45 20.71
N LYS A 213 12.81 -12.25 19.65
CA LYS A 213 14.13 -12.84 19.44
C LYS A 213 15.13 -12.42 20.51
N LYS A 214 15.07 -11.16 20.96
CA LYS A 214 15.94 -10.60 21.99
C LYS A 214 15.33 -10.69 23.38
N GLY A 215 14.02 -10.87 23.49
CA GLY A 215 13.27 -10.78 24.74
C GLY A 215 13.25 -9.38 25.36
N ASP A 216 13.49 -8.33 24.55
CA ASP A 216 13.61 -6.96 25.01
C ASP A 216 13.22 -5.94 23.92
N TYR A 217 13.13 -4.66 24.31
CA TYR A 217 12.84 -3.57 23.41
C TYR A 217 14.06 -3.18 22.60
N VAL A 218 13.88 -3.10 21.27
CA VAL A 218 14.85 -2.53 20.35
C VAL A 218 14.53 -1.06 20.16
N ARG A 219 15.54 -0.20 20.33
CA ARG A 219 15.48 1.23 20.03
C ARG A 219 16.56 1.55 19.03
N ALA A 220 16.22 2.20 17.94
CA ALA A 220 17.17 2.58 16.91
C ALA A 220 16.86 3.99 16.38
N GLU A 221 17.93 4.75 16.12
CA GLU A 221 17.87 5.93 15.27
C GLU A 221 18.44 5.56 13.91
N TYR A 222 17.81 6.02 12.84
CA TYR A 222 18.20 5.70 11.48
C TYR A 222 17.87 6.84 10.51
N LEU A 223 18.49 6.81 9.36
CA LEU A 223 18.05 7.54 8.18
C LEU A 223 17.52 6.54 7.15
N PRO A 224 16.54 6.90 6.31
CA PRO A 224 16.12 6.04 5.20
C PRO A 224 17.31 5.58 4.37
N LEU A 225 17.33 4.31 3.97
CA LEU A 225 18.47 3.76 3.21
C LEU A 225 18.65 4.46 1.86
N ILE A 226 17.55 4.78 1.17
CA ILE A 226 17.59 5.60 -0.05
C ILE A 226 18.31 6.93 0.19
N PHE A 227 18.07 7.56 1.34
CA PHE A 227 18.72 8.81 1.68
C PHE A 227 20.22 8.66 1.90
N THR A 228 20.65 7.60 2.61
CA THR A 228 22.07 7.42 2.97
C THR A 228 22.92 6.89 1.83
N GLU A 229 22.36 6.03 0.99
CA GLU A 229 23.06 5.37 -0.11
C GLU A 229 22.77 6.01 -1.47
N ASP A 230 21.79 6.93 -1.54
CA ASP A 230 21.46 7.72 -2.72
C ASP A 230 21.13 6.89 -3.98
N PHE A 231 20.47 5.76 -3.80
CA PHE A 231 20.21 4.79 -4.87
C PHE A 231 18.86 4.97 -5.61
N PHE A 232 18.16 6.09 -5.45
CA PHE A 232 16.88 6.30 -6.14
C PHE A 232 17.02 6.25 -7.67
N GLY A 233 18.12 6.82 -8.20
CA GLY A 233 18.44 6.71 -9.63
C GLY A 233 18.60 5.26 -10.11
N ASP A 234 19.17 4.38 -9.26
CA ASP A 234 19.33 2.95 -9.58
C ASP A 234 17.97 2.24 -9.61
N ILE A 235 17.03 2.63 -8.73
CA ILE A 235 15.64 2.13 -8.76
C ILE A 235 14.97 2.55 -10.07
N VAL A 236 15.10 3.81 -10.45
CA VAL A 236 14.52 4.36 -11.69
C VAL A 236 15.07 3.63 -12.92
N ALA A 237 16.40 3.46 -13.00
CA ALA A 237 17.07 2.73 -14.06
C ALA A 237 16.62 1.27 -14.12
N TYR A 238 16.51 0.61 -12.96
CA TYR A 238 16.06 -0.78 -12.89
C TYR A 238 14.62 -0.95 -13.39
N GLY A 239 13.70 -0.05 -13.00
CA GLY A 239 12.32 -0.05 -13.49
C GLY A 239 12.24 -0.03 -15.00
N ALA A 240 13.03 0.81 -15.67
CA ALA A 240 13.08 0.89 -17.12
C ALA A 240 13.41 -0.46 -17.79
N THR A 241 14.31 -1.26 -17.16
CA THR A 241 14.65 -2.61 -17.65
C THR A 241 13.54 -3.66 -17.41
N ARG A 242 12.47 -3.28 -16.74
CA ARG A 242 11.27 -4.09 -16.44
C ARG A 242 10.00 -3.53 -17.09
N GLY A 243 10.13 -2.46 -17.89
CA GLY A 243 8.99 -1.78 -18.48
C GLY A 243 8.13 -1.01 -17.48
N VAL A 244 8.72 -0.64 -16.31
CA VAL A 244 8.06 0.12 -15.24
C VAL A 244 8.67 1.50 -15.15
N THR A 245 7.88 2.54 -15.42
CA THR A 245 8.27 3.93 -15.21
C THR A 245 8.16 4.27 -13.73
N ILE A 246 9.28 4.64 -13.10
CA ILE A 246 9.32 4.99 -11.68
C ILE A 246 9.49 6.50 -11.55
N TYR A 247 8.61 7.12 -10.77
CA TYR A 247 8.60 8.57 -10.60
C TYR A 247 8.25 8.98 -9.16
N PRO A 248 8.71 10.17 -8.73
CA PRO A 248 8.49 10.63 -7.38
C PRO A 248 7.10 11.23 -7.20
N HIS A 249 6.56 11.04 -6.00
CA HIS A 249 5.45 11.80 -5.45
C HIS A 249 5.98 12.72 -4.35
N PHE A 250 5.83 14.01 -4.56
CA PHE A 250 6.27 15.05 -3.65
C PHE A 250 5.10 15.94 -3.25
N ASN A 251 4.59 15.75 -2.03
CA ASN A 251 3.43 16.50 -1.55
C ASN A 251 3.77 17.97 -1.27
N THR A 252 2.95 18.87 -1.82
CA THR A 252 3.02 20.31 -1.65
C THR A 252 1.68 20.97 -2.04
N PRO A 253 1.17 22.01 -1.35
CA PRO A 253 1.64 22.57 -0.08
C PRO A 253 1.11 21.79 1.13
N GLY A 254 0.16 20.85 0.94
CA GLY A 254 -0.36 19.95 1.96
C GLY A 254 0.60 18.82 2.27
N HIS A 255 0.32 18.09 3.33
CA HIS A 255 1.15 16.97 3.80
C HIS A 255 2.66 17.27 3.82
N ASN A 256 3.01 18.54 4.05
CA ASN A 256 4.39 18.99 4.08
C ASN A 256 4.64 19.81 5.35
N THR A 257 5.34 19.21 6.27
CA THR A 257 5.71 19.79 7.56
C THR A 257 7.21 19.90 7.74
N LEU A 258 7.97 18.99 7.12
CA LEU A 258 9.43 18.99 7.23
C LEU A 258 10.05 20.27 6.65
N ILE A 259 9.70 20.62 5.42
CA ILE A 259 10.31 21.78 4.75
C ILE A 259 9.97 23.08 5.48
N PRO A 260 8.70 23.38 5.83
CA PRO A 260 8.39 24.61 6.56
C PRO A 260 8.91 24.63 8.00
N HIS A 261 9.26 23.48 8.61
CA HIS A 261 9.96 23.43 9.88
C HIS A 261 11.46 23.73 9.73
N LYS A 262 12.07 23.23 8.66
CA LYS A 262 13.51 23.41 8.43
C LYS A 262 13.84 24.75 7.76
N ILE A 263 12.90 25.32 7.02
CA ILE A 263 13.00 26.60 6.32
C ILE A 263 11.78 27.47 6.72
N PRO A 264 11.74 27.99 7.96
CA PRO A 264 10.57 28.67 8.51
C PRO A 264 10.20 29.96 7.76
N GLU A 265 11.12 30.54 6.99
CA GLU A 265 10.88 31.72 6.17
C GLU A 265 9.77 31.54 5.15
N ILE A 266 9.63 30.30 4.60
CA ILE A 266 8.59 29.96 3.61
C ILE A 266 7.35 29.33 4.24
N SER A 267 7.36 29.02 5.54
CA SER A 267 6.20 28.47 6.24
C SER A 267 4.96 29.37 6.10
N SER A 268 3.78 28.76 6.06
CA SER A 268 2.55 29.53 6.31
C SER A 268 2.65 30.23 7.67
N LYS A 269 1.96 31.35 7.82
CA LYS A 269 2.05 32.21 9.01
C LYS A 269 0.69 32.36 9.67
N ASP A 270 0.68 32.40 11.00
CA ASP A 270 -0.48 32.72 11.79
C ASP A 270 -0.82 34.23 11.71
N GLU A 271 -1.87 34.67 12.44
CA GLU A 271 -2.30 36.06 12.49
C GLU A 271 -1.25 36.99 13.15
N GLN A 272 -0.36 36.46 13.94
CA GLN A 272 0.74 37.15 14.60
C GLN A 272 2.00 37.21 13.73
N GLY A 273 2.00 36.53 12.58
CA GLY A 273 3.13 36.45 11.67
C GLY A 273 4.14 35.36 12.01
N ASN A 274 3.85 34.48 12.96
CA ASN A 274 4.73 33.38 13.34
C ASN A 274 4.64 32.23 12.33
N PRO A 275 5.72 31.51 12.03
CA PRO A 275 5.69 30.32 11.21
C PRO A 275 4.83 29.23 11.87
N VAL A 276 3.95 28.60 11.10
CA VAL A 276 3.06 27.53 11.57
C VAL A 276 3.72 26.16 11.52
N GLY A 277 4.70 25.96 10.61
CA GLY A 277 5.36 24.67 10.38
C GLY A 277 4.52 23.68 9.58
N TYR A 278 3.46 24.14 8.89
CA TYR A 278 2.61 23.34 8.02
C TYR A 278 2.16 24.16 6.81
N GLY A 279 2.44 23.64 5.60
CA GLY A 279 2.16 24.37 4.37
C GLY A 279 3.05 25.60 4.17
N PHE A 280 2.80 26.35 3.14
CA PHE A 280 3.68 27.42 2.68
C PHE A 280 3.00 28.78 2.55
N CYS A 281 3.78 29.84 2.68
CA CYS A 281 3.35 31.19 2.31
C CYS A 281 3.39 31.33 0.78
N LEU A 282 2.23 31.22 0.14
CA LEU A 282 2.11 31.20 -1.33
C LEU A 282 2.39 32.56 -1.99
N SER A 283 2.42 33.66 -1.23
CA SER A 283 2.83 34.98 -1.72
C SER A 283 4.30 35.28 -1.54
N ASN A 284 5.07 34.37 -0.88
CA ASN A 284 6.51 34.56 -0.70
C ASN A 284 7.29 34.01 -1.91
N PRO A 285 8.06 34.85 -2.65
CA PRO A 285 8.86 34.38 -3.78
C PRO A 285 9.85 33.28 -3.42
N MET A 286 10.39 33.30 -2.21
CA MET A 286 11.31 32.27 -1.71
C MET A 286 10.65 30.88 -1.66
N THR A 287 9.32 30.78 -1.48
CA THR A 287 8.58 29.52 -1.55
C THR A 287 8.80 28.85 -2.91
N TYR A 288 8.63 29.59 -3.98
CA TYR A 288 8.84 29.08 -5.34
C TYR A 288 10.29 28.73 -5.61
N GLU A 289 11.22 29.55 -5.15
CA GLU A 289 12.66 29.27 -5.29
C GLU A 289 13.04 27.94 -4.61
N VAL A 290 12.57 27.72 -3.39
CA VAL A 290 12.84 26.47 -2.65
C VAL A 290 12.19 25.27 -3.35
N MET A 291 10.92 25.39 -3.78
CA MET A 291 10.23 24.31 -4.50
C MET A 291 10.90 23.98 -5.82
N PHE A 292 11.24 24.98 -6.63
CA PHE A 292 11.94 24.77 -7.91
C PHE A 292 13.28 24.09 -7.70
N ASN A 293 14.06 24.54 -6.72
CA ASN A 293 15.36 23.94 -6.44
C ASN A 293 15.27 22.46 -6.05
N ILE A 294 14.25 22.09 -5.26
CA ILE A 294 14.03 20.69 -4.84
C ILE A 294 13.60 19.84 -6.04
N VAL A 295 12.58 20.27 -6.79
CA VAL A 295 12.09 19.49 -7.93
C VAL A 295 13.12 19.42 -9.05
N ASP A 296 13.87 20.50 -9.32
CA ASP A 296 14.95 20.52 -10.31
C ASP A 296 16.04 19.52 -9.97
N GLU A 297 16.47 19.48 -8.70
CA GLU A 297 17.49 18.52 -8.28
C GLU A 297 17.02 17.08 -8.45
N ILE A 298 15.76 16.78 -8.13
CA ILE A 298 15.17 15.44 -8.33
C ILE A 298 15.14 15.10 -9.82
N ILE A 299 14.67 16.02 -10.65
CA ILE A 299 14.55 15.81 -12.10
C ILE A 299 15.93 15.59 -12.73
N ASP A 300 16.86 16.50 -12.48
CA ASP A 300 18.17 16.51 -13.12
C ASP A 300 19.05 15.33 -12.68
N ARG A 301 18.89 14.86 -11.43
CA ARG A 301 19.71 13.76 -10.90
C ARG A 301 19.15 12.38 -11.18
N TYR A 302 17.83 12.22 -11.14
CA TYR A 302 17.25 10.89 -11.10
C TYR A 302 16.34 10.58 -12.28
N LEU A 303 15.61 11.56 -12.84
CA LEU A 303 14.60 11.32 -13.84
C LEU A 303 15.14 11.44 -15.27
N LEU A 304 15.60 12.61 -15.68
CA LEU A 304 16.08 12.84 -17.05
C LEU A 304 17.24 11.93 -17.45
N PRO A 305 18.22 11.61 -16.60
CA PRO A 305 19.27 10.65 -16.95
C PRO A 305 18.74 9.26 -17.30
N ASN A 306 17.53 8.92 -16.84
CA ASN A 306 16.84 7.66 -17.10
C ASN A 306 15.65 7.80 -18.06
N SER A 307 15.55 8.92 -18.77
CA SER A 307 14.45 9.21 -19.71
C SER A 307 13.05 9.12 -19.08
N VAL A 308 12.94 9.47 -17.81
CA VAL A 308 11.65 9.54 -17.11
C VAL A 308 11.15 10.98 -17.11
N HIS A 309 9.94 11.16 -17.64
CA HIS A 309 9.26 12.45 -17.82
C HIS A 309 7.96 12.54 -17.01
N PHE A 310 7.90 11.87 -15.88
CA PHE A 310 6.75 11.84 -14.96
C PHE A 310 7.13 12.45 -13.62
N PHE A 311 6.19 13.20 -13.01
CA PHE A 311 6.33 13.77 -11.68
C PHE A 311 4.96 13.95 -11.03
N HIS A 312 4.79 13.66 -9.75
CA HIS A 312 3.54 13.88 -9.02
C HIS A 312 3.73 14.92 -7.91
N LEU A 313 2.91 15.99 -7.93
CA LEU A 313 3.02 17.09 -6.98
C LEU A 313 2.19 16.92 -5.70
N GLY A 314 1.43 15.83 -5.55
CA GLY A 314 0.53 15.65 -4.42
C GLY A 314 -0.68 16.58 -4.50
N LEU A 315 -0.79 17.53 -3.57
CA LEU A 315 -1.86 18.54 -3.42
C LEU A 315 -3.07 18.08 -2.60
N ASP A 316 -3.07 16.85 -2.07
CA ASP A 316 -4.18 16.35 -1.29
C ASP A 316 -4.28 16.95 0.11
N GLU A 317 -5.51 16.96 0.62
CA GLU A 317 -5.84 17.26 2.02
C GLU A 317 -5.24 18.56 2.56
N VAL A 318 -5.26 19.62 1.74
CA VAL A 318 -4.74 20.92 2.15
C VAL A 318 -5.80 21.68 2.97
N TRP A 319 -5.94 21.29 4.24
CA TRP A 319 -6.87 21.91 5.19
C TRP A 319 -6.30 21.97 6.61
N PRO A 320 -6.92 22.77 7.51
CA PRO A 320 -6.52 22.83 8.91
C PRO A 320 -6.57 21.46 9.59
N ILE A 321 -5.60 21.20 10.44
CA ILE A 321 -5.44 19.94 11.17
C ILE A 321 -5.11 20.19 12.64
N LEU A 322 -5.33 19.18 13.48
CA LEU A 322 -4.95 19.19 14.89
C LEU A 322 -3.61 18.49 15.12
N GLY A 323 -2.92 18.86 16.18
CA GLY A 323 -1.90 18.02 16.75
C GLY A 323 -0.52 18.13 16.16
N MET A 324 -0.15 19.26 15.59
CA MET A 324 1.20 19.52 15.11
C MET A 324 2.25 19.62 16.21
N ASP A 325 1.86 20.01 17.42
CA ASP A 325 2.75 20.20 18.55
C ASP A 325 2.49 19.13 19.61
N GLU A 326 3.52 18.44 20.04
CA GLU A 326 3.42 17.43 21.11
C GLU A 326 3.05 18.05 22.46
N SER A 327 3.42 19.32 22.70
CA SER A 327 3.05 20.07 23.90
C SER A 327 1.61 20.54 23.88
N GLU A 328 1.05 20.80 22.69
CA GLU A 328 -0.32 21.25 22.46
C GLU A 328 -1.05 20.39 21.41
N PRO A 329 -1.37 19.14 21.73
CA PRO A 329 -1.95 18.20 20.74
C PRO A 329 -3.35 18.58 20.26
N THR A 330 -4.01 19.50 20.95
CA THR A 330 -5.32 20.05 20.57
C THR A 330 -5.24 21.36 19.78
N ARG A 331 -4.01 21.84 19.53
CA ARG A 331 -3.81 23.05 18.75
C ARG A 331 -4.19 22.81 17.29
N VAL A 332 -5.03 23.70 16.75
CA VAL A 332 -5.32 23.72 15.32
C VAL A 332 -4.23 24.47 14.60
N VAL A 333 -3.66 23.86 13.57
CA VAL A 333 -2.71 24.49 12.65
C VAL A 333 -3.30 24.54 11.26
N SER A 334 -3.09 25.65 10.58
CA SER A 334 -3.66 25.89 9.26
C SER A 334 -2.55 26.09 8.23
N PRO A 335 -2.65 25.44 7.05
CA PRO A 335 -1.75 25.71 5.93
C PRO A 335 -2.09 27.05 5.24
N TYR A 336 -3.21 27.67 5.61
CA TYR A 336 -3.68 28.93 5.02
C TYR A 336 -2.94 30.09 5.67
N CYS A 337 -1.93 30.58 4.98
CA CYS A 337 -1.09 31.66 5.46
C CYS A 337 -1.90 32.92 5.74
N LYS A 338 -1.71 33.52 6.92
CA LYS A 338 -2.36 34.74 7.39
C LYS A 338 -1.48 35.99 7.29
N CYS A 339 -0.37 35.93 6.56
CA CYS A 339 0.45 37.10 6.34
C CYS A 339 -0.33 38.21 5.57
N PRO A 340 0.08 39.47 5.67
CA PRO A 340 -0.63 40.58 5.02
C PRO A 340 -0.84 40.42 3.51
N GLU A 341 0.07 39.80 2.81
CA GLU A 341 -0.03 39.58 1.37
C GLU A 341 -1.02 38.45 1.02
N CYS A 342 -0.90 37.28 1.68
CA CYS A 342 -1.84 36.17 1.47
C CYS A 342 -3.27 36.53 1.86
N SER A 343 -3.46 37.36 2.90
CA SER A 343 -4.79 37.76 3.37
C SER A 343 -5.55 38.71 2.43
N LYS A 344 -4.89 39.19 1.36
CA LYS A 344 -5.56 40.06 0.35
C LYS A 344 -6.39 39.27 -0.66
N ARG A 345 -6.22 37.97 -0.72
CA ARG A 345 -6.85 37.12 -1.73
C ARG A 345 -7.46 35.87 -1.07
N GLU A 346 -8.44 35.31 -1.74
CA GLU A 346 -8.99 34.02 -1.36
C GLU A 346 -7.88 32.93 -1.50
N TRP A 347 -7.84 31.99 -0.53
CA TRP A 347 -6.73 31.07 -0.44
C TRP A 347 -6.68 30.08 -1.61
N TYR A 348 -7.84 29.56 -2.05
CA TYR A 348 -7.90 28.61 -3.14
C TYR A 348 -7.53 29.22 -4.50
N ASP A 349 -7.70 30.53 -4.69
CA ASP A 349 -7.21 31.24 -5.89
C ASP A 349 -5.68 31.30 -5.88
N GLN A 350 -5.08 31.54 -4.72
CA GLN A 350 -3.63 31.51 -4.58
C GLN A 350 -3.08 30.09 -4.75
N PHE A 351 -3.81 29.08 -4.26
CA PHE A 351 -3.49 27.68 -4.43
C PHE A 351 -3.47 27.27 -5.92
N VAL A 352 -4.49 27.67 -6.70
CA VAL A 352 -4.52 27.42 -8.14
C VAL A 352 -3.33 28.10 -8.84
N ASP A 353 -3.02 29.36 -8.50
CA ASP A 353 -1.85 30.07 -9.04
C ASP A 353 -0.55 29.31 -8.75
N TYR A 354 -0.39 28.84 -7.52
CA TYR A 354 0.77 28.06 -7.09
C TYR A 354 0.89 26.77 -7.90
N VAL A 355 -0.20 26.01 -8.04
CA VAL A 355 -0.20 24.75 -8.78
C VAL A 355 0.14 24.98 -10.26
N VAL A 356 -0.50 25.94 -10.90
CA VAL A 356 -0.23 26.28 -12.31
C VAL A 356 1.24 26.66 -12.50
N THR A 357 1.78 27.45 -11.57
CA THR A 357 3.19 27.88 -11.63
C THR A 357 4.15 26.69 -11.51
N LEU A 358 3.90 25.75 -10.59
CA LEU A 358 4.71 24.54 -10.47
C LEU A 358 4.58 23.62 -11.67
N CYS A 359 3.36 23.38 -12.15
CA CYS A 359 3.13 22.56 -13.34
C CYS A 359 3.83 23.13 -14.59
N LYS A 360 3.77 24.46 -14.76
CA LYS A 360 4.49 25.14 -15.85
C LYS A 360 6.00 24.94 -15.73
N HIS A 361 6.55 25.12 -14.53
CA HIS A 361 7.97 24.91 -14.27
C HIS A 361 8.40 23.47 -14.58
N LEU A 362 7.65 22.47 -14.10
CA LEU A 362 7.91 21.06 -14.40
C LEU A 362 7.87 20.78 -15.92
N SER A 363 6.88 21.34 -16.61
CA SER A 363 6.76 21.23 -18.08
C SER A 363 7.97 21.84 -18.80
N ASP A 364 8.43 23.01 -18.35
CA ASP A 364 9.59 23.69 -18.92
C ASP A 364 10.91 22.93 -18.65
N LYS A 365 10.96 22.12 -17.59
CA LYS A 365 12.07 21.19 -17.27
C LYS A 365 11.99 19.87 -18.03
N GLY A 366 10.98 19.66 -18.89
CA GLY A 366 10.86 18.45 -19.71
C GLY A 366 9.98 17.36 -19.13
N ILE A 367 9.19 17.65 -18.08
CA ILE A 367 8.19 16.71 -17.59
C ILE A 367 6.96 16.75 -18.51
N GLU A 368 6.53 15.58 -18.95
CA GLU A 368 5.43 15.40 -19.91
C GLU A 368 4.15 14.90 -19.26
N LYS A 369 4.23 14.30 -18.06
CA LYS A 369 3.08 13.86 -17.28
C LYS A 369 3.23 14.34 -15.83
N ILE A 370 2.25 15.12 -15.38
CA ILE A 370 2.23 15.75 -14.05
C ILE A 370 0.99 15.26 -13.30
N GLY A 371 1.20 14.41 -12.30
CA GLY A 371 0.13 13.91 -11.44
C GLY A 371 -0.25 14.93 -10.37
N LEU A 372 -1.55 15.08 -10.13
CA LEU A 372 -2.14 15.95 -9.10
C LEU A 372 -3.30 15.22 -8.42
N TRP A 373 -3.40 15.28 -7.09
CA TRP A 373 -4.62 14.84 -6.41
C TRP A 373 -5.78 15.83 -6.64
N HIS A 374 -6.97 15.31 -6.84
CA HIS A 374 -8.16 16.07 -7.23
C HIS A 374 -8.83 16.86 -6.08
N ASP A 375 -8.76 16.32 -4.86
CA ASP A 375 -9.65 16.66 -3.74
C ASP A 375 -9.60 18.12 -3.29
N SER A 376 -8.40 18.73 -3.29
CA SER A 376 -8.27 20.16 -2.92
C SER A 376 -8.92 21.09 -3.95
N PHE A 377 -8.96 20.72 -5.23
CA PHE A 377 -9.70 21.48 -6.24
C PHE A 377 -11.21 21.34 -6.06
N VAL A 378 -11.70 20.11 -5.80
CA VAL A 378 -13.13 19.86 -5.52
C VAL A 378 -13.56 20.59 -4.28
N ARG A 379 -12.82 20.47 -3.19
CA ARG A 379 -13.11 21.14 -1.91
C ARG A 379 -13.14 22.66 -2.03
N GLY A 380 -12.20 23.23 -2.76
CA GLY A 380 -12.11 24.66 -3.02
C GLY A 380 -13.14 25.19 -4.02
N GLY A 381 -13.98 24.34 -4.61
CA GLY A 381 -14.90 24.72 -5.69
C GLY A 381 -14.18 25.19 -6.96
N ARG A 382 -12.94 24.71 -7.17
CA ARG A 382 -12.08 25.05 -8.31
C ARG A 382 -11.99 23.94 -9.35
N MET A 383 -12.67 22.82 -9.16
CA MET A 383 -12.81 21.78 -10.18
C MET A 383 -13.88 22.23 -11.18
N ASN A 384 -13.48 23.01 -12.18
CA ASN A 384 -14.36 23.64 -13.15
C ASN A 384 -13.63 23.97 -14.46
N GLU A 385 -14.36 24.47 -15.47
CA GLU A 385 -13.80 24.84 -16.77
C GLU A 385 -12.71 25.92 -16.67
N GLU A 386 -12.81 26.84 -15.69
CA GLU A 386 -11.79 27.87 -15.50
C GLU A 386 -10.41 27.27 -15.17
N LEU A 387 -10.36 26.20 -14.36
CA LEU A 387 -9.10 25.47 -14.09
C LEU A 387 -8.53 24.86 -15.36
N ALA A 388 -9.38 24.21 -16.16
CA ALA A 388 -8.97 23.64 -17.44
C ALA A 388 -8.46 24.72 -18.41
N ASP A 389 -9.16 25.87 -18.49
CA ASP A 389 -8.73 27.01 -19.28
C ASP A 389 -7.38 27.58 -18.83
N ARG A 390 -7.13 27.61 -17.52
CA ARG A 390 -5.83 28.01 -16.97
C ARG A 390 -4.71 27.09 -17.44
N PHE A 391 -4.92 25.77 -17.34
CA PHE A 391 -3.94 24.79 -17.83
C PHE A 391 -3.75 24.86 -19.35
N ARG A 392 -4.84 25.08 -20.08
CA ARG A 392 -4.81 25.23 -21.57
C ARG A 392 -4.01 26.47 -21.99
N LYS A 393 -4.23 27.61 -21.29
CA LYS A 393 -3.51 28.86 -21.56
C LYS A 393 -1.99 28.74 -21.35
N GLU A 394 -1.58 27.96 -20.35
CA GLU A 394 -0.16 27.71 -20.08
C GLU A 394 0.43 26.56 -20.91
N GLY A 395 -0.37 25.91 -21.76
CA GLY A 395 0.08 24.80 -22.63
C GLY A 395 0.42 23.53 -21.86
N ILE A 396 -0.27 23.26 -20.75
CA ILE A 396 -0.01 22.12 -19.88
C ILE A 396 -1.22 21.21 -19.64
N LEU A 397 -2.37 21.51 -20.28
CA LEU A 397 -3.60 20.73 -20.08
C LEU A 397 -3.43 19.24 -20.39
N ASP A 398 -2.75 18.92 -21.48
CA ASP A 398 -2.47 17.55 -21.94
C ASP A 398 -1.40 16.83 -21.10
N LYS A 399 -0.63 17.58 -20.32
CA LYS A 399 0.41 17.05 -19.44
C LYS A 399 -0.10 16.76 -18.03
N VAL A 400 -1.14 17.46 -17.58
CA VAL A 400 -1.73 17.28 -16.26
C VAL A 400 -2.61 16.03 -16.26
N ALA A 401 -2.46 15.20 -15.23
CA ALA A 401 -3.33 14.09 -14.93
C ALA A 401 -3.88 14.22 -13.51
N LEU A 402 -5.21 14.29 -13.38
CA LEU A 402 -5.89 14.32 -12.10
C LEU A 402 -6.07 12.91 -11.57
N HIS A 403 -5.50 12.64 -10.41
CA HIS A 403 -5.58 11.38 -9.70
C HIS A 403 -6.74 11.44 -8.70
N TRP A 404 -7.79 10.65 -8.98
CA TRP A 404 -9.04 10.62 -8.22
C TRP A 404 -9.00 9.48 -7.21
N TRP A 405 -8.65 9.78 -5.97
CA TRP A 405 -8.63 8.79 -4.91
C TRP A 405 -9.97 8.65 -4.19
N ARG A 406 -10.37 7.42 -3.95
CA ARG A 406 -11.51 7.03 -3.11
C ARG A 406 -11.26 5.64 -2.54
N TYR A 407 -11.45 5.50 -1.26
CA TYR A 407 -11.19 4.26 -0.54
C TYR A 407 -12.47 3.55 -0.08
N GLY A 408 -13.64 4.15 -0.30
CA GLY A 408 -14.96 3.56 -0.10
C GLY A 408 -15.53 2.89 -1.36
N ASN A 409 -16.79 2.50 -1.28
CA ASN A 409 -17.50 1.81 -2.37
C ASN A 409 -18.33 2.77 -3.24
N PHE A 410 -17.92 4.01 -3.34
CA PHE A 410 -18.57 5.03 -4.16
C PHE A 410 -17.51 5.85 -4.89
N PHE A 411 -17.73 6.08 -6.19
CA PHE A 411 -16.90 6.96 -7.01
C PHE A 411 -17.79 8.03 -7.64
N GLU A 412 -17.44 9.29 -7.43
CA GLU A 412 -18.04 10.44 -8.10
C GLU A 412 -17.54 10.57 -9.54
N THR A 413 -18.16 11.45 -10.34
CA THR A 413 -17.63 11.76 -11.68
C THR A 413 -16.26 12.40 -11.59
N MET A 414 -15.38 12.06 -12.53
CA MET A 414 -14.05 12.65 -12.69
C MET A 414 -14.05 13.85 -13.66
N HIS A 415 -15.22 14.32 -14.05
CA HIS A 415 -15.41 15.46 -14.92
C HIS A 415 -14.63 15.38 -16.25
N PRO A 416 -14.82 14.32 -17.05
CA PRO A 416 -14.14 14.16 -18.34
C PRO A 416 -14.46 15.29 -19.33
N GLU A 417 -15.56 16.00 -19.14
CA GLU A 417 -15.99 17.15 -19.95
C GLU A 417 -15.00 18.34 -19.92
N PHE A 418 -14.15 18.43 -18.89
CA PHE A 418 -13.13 19.49 -18.84
C PHE A 418 -11.87 19.18 -19.66
N GLY A 419 -11.76 17.97 -20.19
CA GLY A 419 -10.67 17.55 -21.09
C GLY A 419 -9.32 17.33 -20.42
N MET A 420 -9.29 17.25 -19.10
CA MET A 420 -8.09 16.86 -18.34
C MET A 420 -7.94 15.33 -18.31
N ASN A 421 -6.70 14.83 -18.37
CA ASN A 421 -6.47 13.41 -18.16
C ASN A 421 -6.85 13.01 -16.72
N THR A 422 -7.45 11.85 -16.57
CA THR A 422 -7.90 11.34 -15.26
C THR A 422 -7.36 9.95 -15.00
N TRP A 423 -7.00 9.69 -13.74
CA TRP A 423 -6.63 8.37 -13.24
C TRP A 423 -7.46 8.04 -12.01
N VAL A 424 -7.91 6.81 -11.88
CA VAL A 424 -8.56 6.35 -10.65
C VAL A 424 -7.53 5.85 -9.66
N VAL A 425 -7.74 6.15 -8.38
CA VAL A 425 -6.83 5.74 -7.31
C VAL A 425 -7.60 5.07 -6.17
N PRO A 426 -7.92 3.77 -6.31
CA PRO A 426 -8.42 2.97 -5.21
C PRO A 426 -7.33 2.69 -4.18
N MET A 427 -7.68 1.96 -3.12
CA MET A 427 -6.75 1.47 -2.13
C MET A 427 -6.40 0.00 -2.38
N THR A 428 -5.11 -0.35 -2.36
CA THR A 428 -4.65 -1.73 -2.32
C THR A 428 -4.04 -2.12 -0.97
N GLY A 429 -3.61 -1.15 -0.20
CA GLY A 429 -3.12 -1.36 1.14
C GLY A 429 -3.17 -0.08 1.94
N TYR A 430 -3.42 -0.22 3.24
CA TYR A 430 -3.43 0.89 4.16
C TYR A 430 -2.28 0.75 5.16
N TYR A 431 -2.22 1.62 6.13
CA TYR A 431 -1.18 1.62 7.13
C TYR A 431 -1.12 0.30 7.91
N TYR A 432 0.07 -0.10 8.38
CA TYR A 432 0.28 -1.36 9.11
C TYR A 432 -0.35 -1.44 10.48
N TRP A 433 -0.86 -0.33 11.00
CA TRP A 433 -1.62 -0.38 12.24
C TRP A 433 -3.04 -0.95 12.06
N THR A 434 -3.44 -1.21 10.83
CA THR A 434 -4.71 -1.88 10.57
C THR A 434 -4.47 -3.35 10.23
N PRO A 435 -5.39 -4.24 10.54
CA PRO A 435 -5.36 -5.58 10.00
C PRO A 435 -5.35 -5.54 8.47
N LEU A 436 -4.78 -6.57 7.87
CA LEU A 436 -4.83 -6.72 6.41
C LEU A 436 -6.27 -6.65 5.94
N SER A 437 -6.55 -5.75 5.00
CA SER A 437 -7.90 -5.50 4.49
C SER A 437 -8.07 -5.97 3.06
N ASP A 438 -9.27 -6.50 2.79
CA ASP A 438 -9.75 -6.78 1.45
C ASP A 438 -10.31 -5.49 0.82
N HIS A 439 -9.66 -4.97 -0.19
CA HIS A 439 -10.08 -3.80 -0.94
C HIS A 439 -10.64 -4.14 -2.33
N LEU A 440 -10.95 -5.40 -2.60
CA LEU A 440 -11.35 -5.88 -3.93
C LEU A 440 -12.56 -5.12 -4.47
N GLN A 441 -13.58 -4.86 -3.64
CA GLN A 441 -14.78 -4.14 -4.07
C GLN A 441 -14.46 -2.67 -4.43
N ASN A 442 -13.62 -2.01 -3.64
CA ASN A 442 -13.18 -0.65 -3.93
C ASN A 442 -12.39 -0.58 -5.25
N ILE A 443 -11.45 -1.51 -5.45
CA ILE A 443 -10.64 -1.60 -6.67
C ILE A 443 -11.54 -1.86 -7.88
N TYR A 444 -12.46 -2.82 -7.78
CA TYR A 444 -13.40 -3.14 -8.86
C TYR A 444 -14.24 -1.94 -9.27
N LEU A 445 -14.86 -1.26 -8.31
CA LEU A 445 -15.70 -0.09 -8.61
C LEU A 445 -14.90 1.08 -9.19
N ALA A 446 -13.69 1.30 -8.71
CA ALA A 446 -12.80 2.33 -9.26
C ALA A 446 -12.46 2.05 -10.73
N THR A 447 -12.08 0.80 -11.03
CA THR A 447 -11.70 0.42 -12.39
C THR A 447 -12.89 0.37 -13.35
N MET A 448 -14.09 0.00 -12.86
CA MET A 448 -15.33 0.15 -13.65
C MET A 448 -15.63 1.61 -13.96
N LYS A 449 -15.45 2.52 -12.99
CA LYS A 449 -15.60 3.97 -13.21
C LYS A 449 -14.57 4.50 -14.21
N ALA A 450 -13.32 4.01 -14.13
CA ALA A 450 -12.29 4.33 -15.11
C ALA A 450 -12.68 3.91 -16.53
N ALA A 451 -13.32 2.75 -16.67
CA ALA A 451 -13.82 2.28 -17.97
C ALA A 451 -14.99 3.13 -18.47
N GLU A 452 -15.94 3.46 -17.61
CA GLU A 452 -17.12 4.28 -17.92
C GLU A 452 -16.72 5.68 -18.42
N GLU A 453 -15.77 6.35 -17.75
CA GLU A 453 -15.34 7.71 -18.07
C GLU A 453 -14.05 7.77 -18.89
N ASN A 454 -13.59 6.64 -19.40
CA ASN A 454 -12.40 6.50 -20.23
C ASN A 454 -11.14 7.12 -19.60
N ALA A 455 -10.91 6.85 -18.32
CA ALA A 455 -9.70 7.29 -17.63
C ALA A 455 -8.44 6.72 -18.30
N GLU A 456 -7.37 7.51 -18.33
CA GLU A 456 -6.09 7.12 -18.93
C GLU A 456 -5.36 6.07 -18.10
N GLY A 457 -5.51 6.12 -16.77
CA GLY A 457 -4.78 5.25 -15.84
C GLY A 457 -5.57 4.78 -14.63
N ALA A 458 -5.00 3.76 -13.98
CA ALA A 458 -5.40 3.25 -12.69
C ALA A 458 -4.14 3.00 -11.84
N GLU A 459 -4.00 3.75 -10.77
CA GLU A 459 -2.93 3.64 -9.80
C GLU A 459 -3.54 3.46 -8.43
N SER A 460 -3.02 2.61 -7.57
CA SER A 460 -3.61 2.46 -6.24
C SER A 460 -2.68 2.92 -5.13
N TYR A 461 -3.25 3.53 -4.10
CA TYR A 461 -2.54 3.87 -2.90
C TYR A 461 -2.18 2.61 -2.10
N THR A 462 -0.93 2.52 -1.67
CA THR A 462 -0.45 1.44 -0.84
C THR A 462 0.76 1.85 0.02
N VAL A 463 1.03 1.06 1.06
CA VAL A 463 2.37 0.86 1.61
C VAL A 463 2.86 -0.46 1.03
N PHE A 464 4.11 -0.53 0.55
CA PHE A 464 4.53 -1.74 -0.15
C PHE A 464 4.62 -2.94 0.80
N TYR A 465 3.77 -3.94 0.54
CA TYR A 465 3.72 -5.18 1.31
C TYR A 465 3.21 -6.34 0.45
N ASN A 466 3.96 -7.45 0.40
CA ASN A 466 3.60 -8.59 -0.44
C ASN A 466 2.29 -9.29 -0.03
N ALA A 467 1.83 -9.17 1.22
CA ALA A 467 0.51 -9.68 1.62
C ALA A 467 -0.65 -8.98 0.89
N TYR A 468 -0.43 -7.80 0.33
CA TYR A 468 -1.42 -7.13 -0.54
C TYR A 468 -1.45 -7.68 -1.97
N TYR A 469 -0.72 -8.74 -2.27
CA TYR A 469 -0.65 -9.32 -3.62
C TYR A 469 -2.03 -9.58 -4.23
N ARG A 470 -3.02 -10.03 -3.43
CA ARG A 470 -4.40 -10.20 -3.90
C ARG A 470 -5.02 -8.90 -4.40
N ASN A 471 -4.82 -7.82 -3.69
CA ASN A 471 -5.33 -6.50 -4.07
C ASN A 471 -4.57 -5.97 -5.30
N TYR A 472 -3.24 -6.21 -5.39
CA TYR A 472 -2.47 -5.87 -6.61
C TYR A 472 -2.94 -6.68 -7.81
N ALA A 473 -3.16 -7.98 -7.68
CA ALA A 473 -3.69 -8.83 -8.74
C ALA A 473 -5.09 -8.37 -9.19
N CYS A 474 -5.95 -7.93 -8.25
CA CYS A 474 -7.26 -7.37 -8.56
C CYS A 474 -7.16 -6.06 -9.36
N LEU A 475 -6.27 -5.16 -8.96
CA LEU A 475 -6.04 -3.92 -9.72
C LEU A 475 -5.50 -4.22 -11.11
N ALA A 476 -4.52 -5.11 -11.22
CA ALA A 476 -3.96 -5.53 -12.50
C ALA A 476 -5.05 -6.09 -13.42
N GLU A 477 -5.90 -6.99 -12.89
CA GLU A 477 -6.99 -7.63 -13.59
C GLU A 477 -7.95 -6.63 -14.23
N TYR A 478 -8.55 -5.78 -13.40
CA TYR A 478 -9.62 -4.88 -13.85
C TYR A 478 -9.13 -3.61 -14.54
N SER A 479 -7.88 -3.21 -14.36
CA SER A 479 -7.28 -2.12 -15.15
C SER A 479 -6.81 -2.59 -16.53
N TRP A 480 -6.62 -3.90 -16.69
CA TRP A 480 -6.23 -4.53 -17.95
C TRP A 480 -7.45 -4.92 -18.79
N ASN A 481 -8.40 -5.65 -18.20
CA ASN A 481 -9.57 -6.22 -18.88
C ASN A 481 -10.81 -6.09 -17.99
N SER A 482 -11.39 -4.90 -17.94
CA SER A 482 -12.51 -4.62 -17.04
C SER A 482 -13.80 -5.35 -17.45
N SER A 483 -13.99 -5.61 -18.73
CA SER A 483 -15.21 -6.23 -19.27
C SER A 483 -15.14 -7.76 -19.35
N GLY A 484 -13.95 -8.33 -19.58
CA GLY A 484 -13.77 -9.77 -19.78
C GLY A 484 -13.47 -10.57 -18.51
N ALA A 485 -12.97 -9.91 -17.47
CA ALA A 485 -12.49 -10.57 -16.25
C ALA A 485 -13.61 -11.11 -15.31
N GLY A 486 -14.87 -10.74 -15.55
CA GLY A 486 -15.98 -11.12 -14.69
C GLY A 486 -16.10 -10.26 -13.43
N ASP A 487 -16.88 -10.73 -12.47
CA ASP A 487 -17.10 -10.02 -11.19
C ASP A 487 -16.09 -10.43 -10.11
N ILE A 488 -16.19 -9.82 -8.93
CA ILE A 488 -15.32 -10.11 -7.77
C ILE A 488 -15.38 -11.58 -7.34
N SER A 489 -16.52 -12.26 -7.52
CA SER A 489 -16.62 -13.69 -7.19
C SER A 489 -15.76 -14.53 -8.15
N ALA A 490 -15.83 -14.23 -9.44
CA ALA A 490 -14.99 -14.89 -10.45
C ALA A 490 -13.50 -14.61 -10.22
N PHE A 491 -13.14 -13.38 -9.82
CA PHE A 491 -11.79 -13.04 -9.42
C PHE A 491 -11.30 -13.86 -8.22
N ARG A 492 -12.12 -13.99 -7.15
CA ARG A 492 -11.75 -14.77 -5.95
C ARG A 492 -11.51 -16.23 -6.29
N ASP A 493 -12.36 -16.84 -7.11
CA ASP A 493 -12.20 -18.21 -7.56
C ASP A 493 -10.93 -18.39 -8.40
N LYS A 494 -10.66 -17.46 -9.32
CA LYS A 494 -9.46 -17.47 -10.14
C LYS A 494 -8.20 -17.28 -9.30
N TYR A 495 -8.23 -16.35 -8.34
CA TYR A 495 -7.10 -16.10 -7.45
C TYR A 495 -6.77 -17.32 -6.58
N THR A 496 -7.80 -18.00 -6.06
CA THR A 496 -7.64 -19.24 -5.31
C THR A 496 -6.94 -20.31 -6.15
N ARG A 497 -7.40 -20.51 -7.39
CA ARG A 497 -6.75 -21.46 -8.32
C ARG A 497 -5.34 -21.05 -8.73
N HIS A 498 -5.09 -19.76 -8.89
CA HIS A 498 -3.76 -19.26 -9.21
C HIS A 498 -2.72 -19.64 -8.16
N LEU A 499 -3.08 -19.53 -6.87
CA LEU A 499 -2.15 -19.80 -5.77
C LEU A 499 -2.11 -21.28 -5.37
N PHE A 500 -3.25 -21.97 -5.41
CA PHE A 500 -3.39 -23.32 -4.84
C PHE A 500 -3.70 -24.40 -5.90
N GLY A 501 -3.81 -24.02 -7.17
CA GLY A 501 -4.30 -24.97 -8.19
C GLY A 501 -5.71 -25.46 -7.85
N ASP A 502 -5.95 -26.75 -8.06
CA ASP A 502 -7.22 -27.40 -7.73
C ASP A 502 -7.22 -28.02 -6.31
N HIS A 503 -6.34 -27.54 -5.41
CA HIS A 503 -6.29 -28.08 -4.05
C HIS A 503 -7.59 -27.81 -3.29
N PRO A 504 -8.26 -28.83 -2.74
CA PRO A 504 -9.62 -28.71 -2.18
C PRO A 504 -9.68 -27.79 -0.95
N GLU A 505 -8.59 -27.65 -0.19
CA GLU A 505 -8.53 -26.81 1.01
C GLU A 505 -8.15 -25.35 0.70
N GLY A 506 -7.79 -25.01 -0.56
CA GLY A 506 -7.47 -23.64 -0.96
C GLY A 506 -8.65 -22.68 -0.76
N ALA A 507 -9.84 -23.10 -1.17
CA ALA A 507 -11.06 -22.33 -0.95
C ALA A 507 -11.39 -22.15 0.54
N GLU A 508 -11.14 -23.18 1.37
CA GLU A 508 -11.33 -23.11 2.82
C GLU A 508 -10.34 -22.15 3.47
N ALA A 509 -9.07 -22.15 3.04
CA ALA A 509 -8.05 -21.23 3.52
C ALA A 509 -8.48 -19.78 3.30
N PHE A 510 -8.95 -19.44 2.09
CA PHE A 510 -9.43 -18.09 1.80
C PHE A 510 -10.78 -17.77 2.45
N ARG A 511 -11.67 -18.71 2.61
CA ARG A 511 -12.91 -18.48 3.35
C ARG A 511 -12.63 -18.06 4.80
N ARG A 512 -11.65 -18.70 5.45
CA ARG A 512 -11.20 -18.36 6.79
C ARG A 512 -10.47 -17.00 6.82
N PHE A 513 -9.61 -16.77 5.86
CA PHE A 513 -8.90 -15.51 5.70
C PHE A 513 -9.86 -14.34 5.46
N ASP A 514 -10.80 -14.46 4.53
CA ASP A 514 -11.79 -13.44 4.20
C ASP A 514 -12.71 -13.10 5.39
N PHE A 515 -12.98 -14.05 6.25
CA PHE A 515 -13.72 -13.79 7.48
C PHE A 515 -12.99 -12.77 8.38
N THR A 516 -11.65 -12.76 8.36
CA THR A 516 -10.84 -11.87 9.20
C THR A 516 -10.45 -10.57 8.53
N THR A 517 -10.44 -10.52 7.20
CA THR A 517 -9.89 -9.39 6.43
C THR A 517 -10.92 -8.69 5.55
N GLY A 518 -12.03 -9.33 5.22
CA GLY A 518 -13.01 -8.84 4.26
C GLY A 518 -14.17 -8.08 4.87
N PRO A 519 -14.92 -7.35 4.04
CA PRO A 519 -16.20 -6.74 4.43
C PRO A 519 -17.27 -7.80 4.76
N MET A 520 -17.04 -9.04 4.38
CA MET A 520 -17.84 -10.20 4.78
C MET A 520 -17.57 -10.64 6.22
N GLY A 521 -16.50 -10.15 6.80
CA GLY A 521 -16.23 -10.30 8.22
C GLY A 521 -17.38 -9.67 9.02
N PRO A 522 -17.66 -10.18 10.21
CA PRO A 522 -18.73 -9.65 11.03
C PRO A 522 -18.52 -8.17 11.27
N THR A 523 -19.59 -7.47 11.59
CA THR A 523 -19.56 -6.06 12.03
C THR A 523 -18.53 -5.80 13.13
N SER A 524 -18.12 -6.85 13.84
CA SER A 524 -16.95 -6.91 14.70
C SER A 524 -15.66 -6.53 14.00
N TRP A 525 -15.53 -6.72 12.69
CA TRP A 525 -14.37 -6.21 11.99
C TRP A 525 -14.28 -4.68 12.15
N ALA A 526 -15.38 -3.97 11.99
CA ALA A 526 -15.41 -2.52 12.23
C ALA A 526 -14.99 -2.17 13.66
N ILE A 527 -15.41 -2.96 14.65
CA ILE A 527 -15.04 -2.76 16.05
C ILE A 527 -13.59 -3.16 16.30
N TYR A 528 -13.15 -4.28 15.73
CA TYR A 528 -11.76 -4.70 15.81
C TYR A 528 -10.85 -3.69 15.09
N HIS A 529 -11.24 -3.23 13.91
CA HIS A 529 -10.55 -2.17 13.18
C HIS A 529 -10.54 -0.87 13.98
N TYR A 530 -11.64 -0.49 14.58
CA TYR A 530 -11.72 0.66 15.46
C TYR A 530 -10.80 0.51 16.67
N ALA A 531 -10.90 -0.61 17.38
CA ALA A 531 -10.02 -0.94 18.48
C ALA A 531 -8.55 -0.90 18.05
N TYR A 532 -8.24 -1.48 16.93
CA TYR A 532 -6.88 -1.59 16.41
C TYR A 532 -6.36 -0.25 15.86
N SER A 533 -7.11 0.40 14.99
CA SER A 533 -6.67 1.63 14.32
C SER A 533 -6.77 2.86 15.18
N TYR A 534 -7.85 3.00 15.90
CA TYR A 534 -8.10 4.17 16.72
C TYR A 534 -7.65 4.00 18.14
N GLY A 535 -7.62 2.77 18.61
CA GLY A 535 -7.35 2.43 19.96
C GLY A 535 -5.91 2.46 20.34
N LEU A 536 -5.10 1.79 19.62
CA LEU A 536 -3.74 1.52 20.03
C LEU A 536 -2.71 2.21 19.15
N ASN A 537 -3.08 2.56 17.94
CA ASN A 537 -2.11 2.94 16.94
C ASN A 537 -2.15 4.38 16.50
N ARG A 538 -3.23 5.08 16.74
CA ARG A 538 -3.19 6.53 16.58
C ARG A 538 -2.49 7.15 17.77
N HIS A 539 -1.20 7.00 17.78
CA HIS A 539 -0.39 7.91 18.53
C HIS A 539 -0.27 9.22 17.89
N SER A 540 -1.17 9.57 17.05
CA SER A 540 -1.10 10.91 16.56
C SER A 540 -1.10 11.80 17.78
N SER A 541 -0.48 12.88 17.66
CA SER A 541 -0.65 14.02 18.48
C SER A 541 -2.11 14.32 18.84
N PHE A 542 -3.07 13.67 18.20
CA PHE A 542 -4.49 13.77 18.49
C PHE A 542 -4.92 13.06 19.75
N ILE A 543 -4.20 12.00 20.19
CA ILE A 543 -4.60 11.20 21.32
C ILE A 543 -3.38 10.81 22.09
N ARG A 544 -3.20 11.44 23.22
CA ARG A 544 -2.21 11.04 24.19
C ARG A 544 -2.85 10.15 25.22
N SER A 545 -2.21 9.04 25.53
CA SER A 545 -2.45 8.15 26.66
C SER A 545 -3.87 7.55 26.83
N ASN A 546 -3.99 6.49 27.58
CA ASN A 546 -5.20 5.81 28.07
C ASN A 546 -6.21 5.32 27.02
N TYR A 547 -5.80 5.30 25.80
CA TYR A 547 -6.58 4.86 24.69
C TYR A 547 -7.00 3.39 24.77
N PRO A 548 -6.13 2.50 25.27
CA PRO A 548 -6.51 1.11 25.53
C PRO A 548 -7.73 0.94 26.43
N GLN A 549 -7.94 1.86 27.37
CA GLN A 549 -9.12 1.79 28.22
C GLN A 549 -10.42 2.02 27.46
N ALA A 550 -10.53 3.08 26.66
CA ALA A 550 -11.74 3.36 25.91
C ALA A 550 -12.14 2.17 25.03
N ILE A 551 -11.15 1.42 24.53
CA ILE A 551 -11.37 0.23 23.73
C ILE A 551 -11.85 -0.94 24.59
N VAL A 552 -11.19 -1.19 25.69
CA VAL A 552 -11.58 -2.28 26.60
C VAL A 552 -12.97 -2.02 27.16
N GLU A 553 -13.31 -0.78 27.52
CA GLU A 553 -14.65 -0.41 27.95
C GLU A 553 -15.69 -0.56 26.84
N GLN A 554 -15.39 -0.12 25.63
CA GLN A 554 -16.28 -0.28 24.48
C GLN A 554 -16.51 -1.74 24.13
N LEU A 555 -15.48 -2.57 24.16
CA LEU A 555 -15.58 -4.01 23.99
C LEU A 555 -16.43 -4.64 25.09
N TRP A 556 -16.39 -4.07 26.27
CA TRP A 556 -17.13 -4.53 27.40
C TRP A 556 -18.60 -4.10 27.39
N ASP A 557 -18.92 -2.85 27.06
CA ASP A 557 -20.30 -2.36 26.99
C ASP A 557 -21.16 -3.15 26.00
N ASN A 558 -20.52 -3.86 25.08
CA ASN A 558 -21.20 -4.77 24.16
C ASN A 558 -20.62 -6.20 24.20
N PRO A 559 -20.62 -6.86 25.36
CA PRO A 559 -19.86 -8.10 25.57
C PRO A 559 -20.37 -9.30 24.75
N GLY A 560 -21.69 -9.38 24.48
CA GLY A 560 -22.28 -10.49 23.74
C GLY A 560 -21.92 -10.47 22.26
N GLY A 561 -21.89 -9.28 21.63
CA GLY A 561 -21.55 -9.10 20.21
C GLY A 561 -20.04 -9.09 19.97
N VAL A 562 -19.33 -8.22 20.65
CA VAL A 562 -17.91 -7.97 20.38
C VAL A 562 -17.03 -9.14 20.82
N GLN A 563 -17.26 -9.68 22.01
CA GLN A 563 -16.49 -10.83 22.50
C GLN A 563 -16.69 -12.07 21.64
N HIS A 564 -17.93 -12.34 21.22
CA HIS A 564 -18.21 -13.42 20.28
C HIS A 564 -17.45 -13.22 18.97
N ASN A 565 -17.50 -12.03 18.43
CA ASN A 565 -16.84 -11.69 17.18
C ASN A 565 -15.31 -11.77 17.26
N LEU A 566 -14.70 -11.30 18.35
CA LEU A 566 -13.27 -11.47 18.59
C LEU A 566 -12.87 -12.94 18.70
N SER A 567 -13.71 -13.77 19.35
CA SER A 567 -13.50 -15.22 19.40
C SER A 567 -13.53 -15.83 18.01
N MET A 568 -14.50 -15.46 17.18
CA MET A 568 -14.61 -15.94 15.80
C MET A 568 -13.45 -15.49 14.92
N ILE A 569 -12.99 -14.24 15.05
CA ILE A 569 -11.79 -13.74 14.36
C ILE A 569 -10.56 -14.57 14.76
N CYS A 570 -10.36 -14.77 16.06
CA CYS A 570 -9.25 -15.55 16.59
C CYS A 570 -9.25 -16.99 16.05
N GLU A 571 -10.41 -17.66 16.08
CA GLU A 571 -10.58 -19.03 15.58
C GLU A 571 -10.28 -19.12 14.08
N ASN A 572 -10.87 -18.24 13.26
CA ASN A 572 -10.68 -18.27 11.82
C ASN A 572 -9.25 -17.89 11.42
N ALA A 573 -8.64 -16.90 12.08
CA ALA A 573 -7.24 -16.53 11.85
C ALA A 573 -6.28 -17.69 12.16
N ARG A 574 -6.47 -18.37 13.29
CA ARG A 574 -5.68 -19.57 13.64
C ARG A 574 -5.89 -20.73 12.66
N ALA A 575 -7.12 -20.92 12.18
CA ALA A 575 -7.42 -21.95 11.17
C ALA A 575 -6.78 -21.62 9.82
N ALA A 576 -6.88 -20.38 9.34
CA ALA A 576 -6.22 -19.91 8.13
C ALA A 576 -4.70 -20.04 8.23
N LYS A 577 -4.12 -19.61 9.37
CA LYS A 577 -2.68 -19.75 9.64
C LYS A 577 -2.20 -21.17 9.44
N ARG A 578 -2.86 -22.15 10.06
CA ARG A 578 -2.50 -23.59 9.93
C ARG A 578 -2.53 -24.09 8.49
N LEU A 579 -3.47 -23.59 7.67
CA LEU A 579 -3.55 -23.95 6.26
C LEU A 579 -2.41 -23.28 5.47
N PHE A 580 -2.14 -21.99 5.70
CA PHE A 580 -1.07 -21.28 4.99
C PHE A 580 0.35 -21.76 5.34
N GLU A 581 0.55 -22.36 6.50
CA GLU A 581 1.83 -22.99 6.91
C GLU A 581 2.13 -24.27 6.14
N ARG A 582 1.17 -24.87 5.48
CA ARG A 582 1.34 -26.12 4.72
C ARG A 582 1.93 -25.81 3.35
N GLU A 583 3.15 -26.25 3.10
CA GLU A 583 3.84 -26.06 1.81
C GLU A 583 3.12 -26.79 0.68
N ASP A 584 2.51 -27.94 0.93
CA ASP A 584 1.77 -28.71 -0.06
C ASP A 584 0.49 -28.04 -0.57
N LEU A 585 -0.04 -27.05 0.16
CA LEU A 585 -1.17 -26.25 -0.27
C LEU A 585 -0.83 -25.32 -1.45
N TRP A 586 0.42 -24.86 -1.52
CA TRP A 586 0.81 -23.78 -2.40
C TRP A 586 1.31 -24.30 -3.77
N HIS A 587 0.56 -23.99 -4.81
CA HIS A 587 1.03 -24.14 -6.18
C HIS A 587 1.98 -22.98 -6.57
N ARG A 588 1.69 -21.76 -6.10
CA ARG A 588 2.50 -20.54 -6.29
C ARG A 588 2.56 -19.73 -5.02
N SER A 589 3.72 -19.16 -4.71
CA SER A 589 3.92 -18.27 -3.57
C SER A 589 4.84 -17.10 -3.94
N PRO A 590 4.34 -16.10 -4.70
CA PRO A 590 5.13 -14.93 -5.11
C PRO A 590 5.75 -14.22 -3.90
N LEU A 591 7.07 -13.96 -3.94
CA LEU A 591 7.83 -13.30 -2.87
C LEU A 591 7.55 -13.85 -1.46
N GLY A 592 7.34 -15.15 -1.32
CA GLY A 592 7.06 -15.76 -0.02
C GLY A 592 5.69 -15.39 0.55
N LEU A 593 4.69 -15.26 -0.29
CA LEU A 593 3.32 -14.89 0.08
C LEU A 593 2.72 -15.80 1.16
N ASN A 594 3.06 -17.10 1.15
CA ASN A 594 2.68 -18.05 2.20
C ASN A 594 3.13 -17.58 3.59
N LYS A 595 4.36 -17.11 3.72
CA LYS A 595 4.92 -16.58 4.98
C LYS A 595 4.23 -15.29 5.40
N ALA A 596 3.96 -14.40 4.42
CA ALA A 596 3.25 -13.15 4.67
C ALA A 596 1.82 -13.40 5.17
N TYR A 597 1.06 -14.28 4.54
CA TYR A 597 -0.29 -14.62 5.01
C TYR A 597 -0.27 -15.34 6.36
N THR A 598 0.69 -16.21 6.59
CA THR A 598 0.88 -16.86 7.89
C THR A 598 1.15 -15.83 8.99
N ALA A 599 2.04 -14.87 8.74
CA ALA A 599 2.37 -13.80 9.70
C ALA A 599 1.17 -12.89 9.98
N GLU A 600 0.40 -12.52 8.95
CA GLU A 600 -0.82 -11.72 9.12
C GLU A 600 -1.89 -12.45 9.94
N MET A 601 -2.08 -13.72 9.70
CA MET A 601 -3.03 -14.51 10.47
C MET A 601 -2.57 -14.72 11.93
N ALA A 602 -1.27 -14.88 12.16
CA ALA A 602 -0.70 -14.92 13.50
C ALA A 602 -0.92 -13.60 14.24
N ARG A 603 -0.63 -12.47 13.59
CA ARG A 603 -0.83 -11.11 14.11
C ARG A 603 -2.30 -10.86 14.47
N THR A 604 -3.20 -11.19 13.57
CA THR A 604 -4.64 -11.01 13.74
C THR A 604 -5.17 -11.87 14.90
N ALA A 605 -4.76 -13.14 14.98
CA ALA A 605 -5.16 -14.05 16.06
C ALA A 605 -4.66 -13.56 17.41
N ALA A 606 -3.39 -13.18 17.52
CA ALA A 606 -2.78 -12.73 18.78
C ALA A 606 -3.43 -11.44 19.30
N SER A 607 -3.66 -10.45 18.42
CA SER A 607 -4.35 -9.21 18.76
C SER A 607 -5.78 -9.46 19.24
N ALA A 608 -6.56 -10.22 18.46
CA ALA A 608 -7.94 -10.54 18.84
C ALA A 608 -8.02 -11.31 20.17
N HIS A 609 -7.10 -12.25 20.39
CA HIS A 609 -7.04 -13.02 21.64
C HIS A 609 -6.73 -12.13 22.83
N LEU A 610 -5.73 -11.27 22.74
CA LEU A 610 -5.39 -10.38 23.85
C LEU A 610 -6.56 -9.44 24.20
N PHE A 611 -7.20 -8.81 23.20
CA PHE A 611 -8.36 -7.95 23.45
C PHE A 611 -9.52 -8.69 24.07
N LEU A 612 -9.80 -9.91 23.60
CA LEU A 612 -10.83 -10.75 24.19
C LEU A 612 -10.59 -11.01 25.68
N ARG A 613 -9.35 -11.40 26.05
CA ARG A 613 -9.01 -11.71 27.44
C ARG A 613 -9.01 -10.48 28.34
N LEU A 614 -8.49 -9.34 27.86
CA LEU A 614 -8.53 -8.06 28.58
C LEU A 614 -9.98 -7.62 28.84
N SER A 615 -10.85 -7.70 27.84
CA SER A 615 -12.26 -7.36 27.96
C SER A 615 -12.98 -8.25 28.98
N GLN A 616 -12.76 -9.57 28.92
CA GLN A 616 -13.36 -10.54 29.86
C GLN A 616 -12.88 -10.31 31.27
N ALA A 617 -11.58 -10.06 31.48
CA ALA A 617 -11.01 -9.78 32.78
C ALA A 617 -11.55 -8.47 33.38
N THR A 618 -11.59 -7.42 32.59
CA THR A 618 -12.13 -6.10 33.02
C THR A 618 -13.59 -6.21 33.43
N ARG A 619 -14.40 -6.93 32.66
CA ARG A 619 -15.80 -7.17 33.04
C ARG A 619 -15.93 -7.94 34.33
N ALA A 620 -15.27 -9.10 34.48
CA ALA A 620 -15.31 -9.90 35.68
C ALA A 620 -14.86 -9.10 36.91
N TYR A 621 -13.80 -8.31 36.77
CA TYR A 621 -13.30 -7.44 37.83
C TYR A 621 -14.34 -6.40 38.27
N ARG A 622 -15.03 -5.77 37.34
CA ARG A 622 -16.04 -4.75 37.61
C ARG A 622 -17.29 -5.33 38.25
N ASP A 623 -17.76 -6.49 37.73
CA ASP A 623 -18.92 -7.19 38.31
C ASP A 623 -18.64 -7.54 39.77
N MET A 624 -17.49 -8.15 40.09
CA MET A 624 -17.08 -8.45 41.47
C MET A 624 -16.98 -7.20 42.35
N ARG A 625 -16.51 -6.09 41.79
CA ARG A 625 -16.40 -4.82 42.51
C ARG A 625 -17.77 -4.22 42.83
N GLN A 626 -18.73 -4.34 41.93
CA GLN A 626 -20.10 -3.83 42.08
C GLN A 626 -20.88 -4.69 43.07
N ASP A 627 -20.75 -6.00 43.00
CA ASP A 627 -21.50 -6.94 43.84
C ASP A 627 -20.86 -7.12 45.21
N GLY A 628 -19.61 -6.74 45.39
CA GLY A 628 -18.85 -6.91 46.64
C GLY A 628 -18.44 -8.35 46.91
N ASP A 629 -18.71 -9.29 46.01
CA ASP A 629 -18.34 -10.70 46.09
C ASP A 629 -17.03 -10.94 45.33
N ILE A 630 -15.92 -10.96 46.05
CA ILE A 630 -14.58 -11.03 45.48
C ILE A 630 -14.08 -12.48 45.43
N ASP A 631 -13.99 -13.02 44.22
CA ASP A 631 -13.38 -14.33 43.96
C ASP A 631 -11.95 -14.15 43.40
N SER A 632 -10.96 -14.24 44.29
CA SER A 632 -9.54 -14.14 43.94
C SER A 632 -9.09 -15.29 43.03
N THR A 633 -9.72 -16.47 43.11
CA THR A 633 -9.42 -17.63 42.25
C THR A 633 -9.86 -17.34 40.79
N ALA A 634 -11.06 -16.79 40.65
CA ALA A 634 -11.54 -16.37 39.30
C ALA A 634 -10.68 -15.25 38.72
N LEU A 635 -10.25 -14.26 39.49
CA LEU A 635 -9.32 -13.23 39.06
C LEU A 635 -7.97 -13.81 38.61
N LYS A 636 -7.45 -14.78 39.34
CA LYS A 636 -6.21 -15.48 38.98
C LYS A 636 -6.35 -16.24 37.66
N ALA A 637 -7.46 -16.92 37.46
CA ALA A 637 -7.72 -17.57 36.16
C ALA A 637 -7.74 -16.57 35.00
N ARG A 638 -8.29 -15.36 35.19
CA ARG A 638 -8.23 -14.29 34.19
C ARG A 638 -6.82 -13.78 33.96
N ALA A 639 -6.01 -13.65 35.01
CA ALA A 639 -4.61 -13.27 34.86
C ALA A 639 -3.81 -14.31 34.04
N ASP A 640 -4.04 -15.60 34.32
CA ASP A 640 -3.41 -16.70 33.57
C ASP A 640 -3.83 -16.69 32.06
N GLU A 641 -5.10 -16.41 31.80
CA GLU A 641 -5.59 -16.27 30.39
C GLU A 641 -4.92 -15.09 29.66
N ILE A 642 -4.72 -13.95 30.32
CA ILE A 642 -4.02 -12.79 29.75
C ILE A 642 -2.54 -13.13 29.52
N ALA A 643 -1.88 -13.79 30.48
CA ALA A 643 -0.50 -14.24 30.34
C ALA A 643 -0.33 -15.17 29.11
N ALA A 644 -1.27 -16.09 28.90
CA ALA A 644 -1.28 -16.96 27.72
C ALA A 644 -1.45 -16.17 26.41
N ALA A 645 -2.31 -15.15 26.40
CA ALA A 645 -2.49 -14.29 25.23
C ALA A 645 -1.25 -13.43 24.91
N ILE A 646 -0.56 -12.94 25.94
CA ILE A 646 0.73 -12.22 25.76
C ILE A 646 1.79 -13.17 25.19
N LYS A 647 1.84 -14.42 25.65
CA LYS A 647 2.76 -15.42 25.11
C LYS A 647 2.49 -15.70 23.62
N GLU A 648 1.22 -15.85 23.22
CA GLU A 648 0.86 -16.00 21.80
C GLU A 648 1.27 -14.78 20.98
N MET A 649 1.20 -13.59 21.55
CA MET A 649 1.68 -12.37 20.91
C MET A 649 3.20 -12.39 20.73
N ASP A 650 3.97 -12.84 21.71
CA ASP A 650 5.42 -13.02 21.60
C ASP A 650 5.78 -14.05 20.51
N GLU A 651 5.03 -15.15 20.41
CA GLU A 651 5.18 -16.14 19.34
C GLU A 651 4.86 -15.54 17.95
N SER A 652 3.84 -14.69 17.85
CA SER A 652 3.50 -13.97 16.62
C SER A 652 4.60 -12.97 16.22
N ILE A 653 5.14 -12.22 17.17
CA ILE A 653 6.26 -11.31 16.93
C ILE A 653 7.49 -12.09 16.42
N LEU A 654 7.81 -13.23 17.04
CA LEU A 654 8.91 -14.08 16.60
C LEU A 654 8.71 -14.60 15.17
N ALA A 655 7.48 -15.01 14.83
CA ALA A 655 7.15 -15.45 13.47
C ALA A 655 7.35 -14.34 12.43
N ILE A 656 6.97 -13.10 12.76
CA ILE A 656 7.22 -11.93 11.91
C ILE A 656 8.73 -11.69 11.76
N GLU A 657 9.49 -11.67 12.86
CA GLU A 657 10.95 -11.42 12.85
C GLU A 657 11.75 -12.46 12.06
N THR A 658 11.20 -13.65 11.88
CA THR A 658 11.90 -14.77 11.23
C THR A 658 11.36 -15.13 9.85
N GLY A 659 10.13 -14.75 9.55
CA GLY A 659 9.39 -15.23 8.39
C GLY A 659 9.18 -14.23 7.26
N ILE A 660 9.33 -12.92 7.52
CA ILE A 660 9.09 -11.88 6.54
C ILE A 660 10.34 -11.02 6.29
N PRO A 661 10.39 -10.25 5.18
CA PRO A 661 11.51 -9.35 4.92
C PRO A 661 11.77 -8.37 6.06
N SER A 662 13.04 -8.10 6.34
CA SER A 662 13.47 -7.32 7.51
C SER A 662 12.95 -5.89 7.55
N TYR A 663 12.71 -5.27 6.39
CA TYR A 663 12.18 -3.91 6.30
C TYR A 663 10.72 -3.81 6.78
N MET A 664 9.95 -4.90 6.71
CA MET A 664 8.54 -4.93 7.12
C MET A 664 8.37 -5.20 8.60
N GLY A 665 9.30 -5.96 9.20
CA GLY A 665 9.21 -6.41 10.59
C GLY A 665 8.97 -5.28 11.59
N PRO A 666 9.80 -4.24 11.64
CA PRO A 666 9.66 -3.17 12.62
C PRO A 666 8.30 -2.49 12.61
N SER A 667 7.74 -2.20 11.44
CA SER A 667 6.44 -1.56 11.30
C SER A 667 5.28 -2.44 11.75
N MET A 668 5.32 -3.75 11.44
CA MET A 668 4.30 -4.72 11.87
C MET A 668 4.37 -4.99 13.37
N ILE A 669 5.57 -5.17 13.91
CA ILE A 669 5.79 -5.52 15.31
C ILE A 669 5.48 -4.35 16.24
N ARG A 670 5.68 -3.12 15.81
CA ARG A 670 5.40 -1.94 16.62
C ARG A 670 3.99 -1.93 17.20
N GLU A 671 3.02 -2.32 16.42
CA GLU A 671 1.62 -2.37 16.86
C GLU A 671 1.39 -3.44 17.90
N LEU A 672 1.92 -4.63 17.66
CA LEU A 672 1.90 -5.71 18.65
C LEU A 672 2.66 -5.32 19.90
N THR A 673 3.75 -4.58 19.77
CA THR A 673 4.53 -4.04 20.89
C THR A 673 3.68 -3.22 21.85
N MET A 674 2.82 -2.37 21.29
CA MET A 674 1.99 -1.50 22.13
C MET A 674 0.86 -2.26 22.81
N GLN A 675 0.23 -3.18 22.08
CA GLN A 675 -0.78 -4.06 22.63
C GLN A 675 -0.18 -4.92 23.75
N ARG A 676 0.99 -5.48 23.51
CA ARG A 676 1.76 -6.26 24.49
C ARG A 676 2.10 -5.46 25.75
N ARG A 677 2.64 -4.24 25.56
CA ARG A 677 3.00 -3.34 26.66
C ARG A 677 1.80 -3.05 27.56
N PHE A 678 0.66 -2.78 26.97
CA PHE A 678 -0.58 -2.59 27.71
C PHE A 678 -1.03 -3.87 28.43
N GLY A 679 -1.01 -5.02 27.73
CA GLY A 679 -1.35 -6.31 28.33
C GLY A 679 -0.46 -6.66 29.51
N CYS A 680 0.86 -6.46 29.41
CA CYS A 680 1.79 -6.66 30.52
C CYS A 680 1.49 -5.74 31.72
N LYS A 681 1.26 -4.44 31.44
CA LYS A 681 0.94 -3.47 32.50
C LYS A 681 -0.36 -3.85 33.24
N PHE A 682 -1.40 -4.25 32.49
CA PHE A 682 -2.66 -4.71 33.07
C PHE A 682 -2.44 -5.98 33.90
N LEU A 683 -1.69 -6.95 33.40
CA LEU A 683 -1.39 -8.20 34.09
C LEU A 683 -0.60 -7.97 35.39
N ASP A 684 0.41 -7.11 35.37
CA ASP A 684 1.23 -6.78 36.55
C ASP A 684 0.38 -6.14 37.64
N GLU A 685 -0.50 -5.21 37.27
CA GLU A 685 -1.40 -4.54 38.20
C GLU A 685 -2.44 -5.49 38.77
N LEU A 686 -3.10 -6.30 37.92
CA LEU A 686 -4.06 -7.32 38.36
C LEU A 686 -3.40 -8.35 39.30
N SER A 687 -2.20 -8.80 38.98
CA SER A 687 -1.42 -9.74 39.80
C SER A 687 -1.06 -9.16 41.16
N SER A 688 -0.73 -7.87 41.22
CA SER A 688 -0.46 -7.14 42.45
C SER A 688 -1.71 -7.06 43.37
N ILE A 689 -2.87 -6.77 42.74
CA ILE A 689 -4.16 -6.73 43.45
C ILE A 689 -4.52 -8.11 44.01
N ILE A 690 -4.37 -9.17 43.20
CA ILE A 690 -4.63 -10.56 43.64
C ILE A 690 -3.75 -10.92 44.84
N SER A 691 -2.45 -10.62 44.76
CA SER A 691 -1.51 -10.88 45.87
C SER A 691 -1.89 -10.13 47.16
N ALA A 692 -2.36 -8.88 47.02
CA ALA A 692 -2.82 -8.09 48.18
C ALA A 692 -4.13 -8.62 48.77
N LEU A 693 -5.05 -9.14 47.94
CA LEU A 693 -6.26 -9.83 48.44
C LEU A 693 -5.91 -11.14 49.17
N GLU A 694 -5.05 -11.97 48.61
CA GLU A 694 -4.63 -13.24 49.20
C GLU A 694 -3.89 -13.04 50.54
N SER A 695 -3.13 -11.96 50.67
CA SER A 695 -2.44 -11.62 51.93
C SER A 695 -3.32 -10.90 52.94
N GLY A 696 -4.55 -10.54 52.61
CA GLY A 696 -5.44 -9.75 53.44
C GLY A 696 -5.08 -8.26 53.54
N ALA A 697 -4.14 -7.79 52.73
CA ALA A 697 -3.79 -6.36 52.64
C ALA A 697 -4.86 -5.51 51.93
N LEU A 698 -5.69 -6.15 51.12
CA LEU A 698 -6.89 -5.58 50.52
C LEU A 698 -8.12 -6.41 50.89
N THR A 699 -9.23 -5.73 51.16
CA THR A 699 -10.56 -6.33 51.40
C THR A 699 -11.60 -5.89 50.38
N THR A 700 -11.24 -4.97 49.50
CA THR A 700 -12.08 -4.45 48.43
C THR A 700 -11.24 -4.29 47.16
N LEU A 701 -11.88 -4.33 46.01
CA LEU A 701 -11.20 -4.13 44.72
C LEU A 701 -10.98 -2.63 44.44
N PRO A 702 -9.72 -2.17 44.29
CA PRO A 702 -9.42 -0.79 43.91
C PRO A 702 -9.77 -0.52 42.43
N ASP A 703 -9.58 0.71 41.97
CA ASP A 703 -9.55 0.97 40.55
C ASP A 703 -8.28 0.36 39.93
N ILE A 704 -8.39 -0.16 38.71
CA ILE A 704 -7.24 -0.55 37.92
C ILE A 704 -6.66 0.72 37.28
N GLU A 705 -5.46 1.12 37.68
CA GLU A 705 -4.86 2.39 37.30
C GLU A 705 -4.61 2.50 35.77
N CYS A 706 -4.18 1.40 35.14
CA CYS A 706 -3.94 1.40 33.72
C CYS A 706 -5.22 1.53 32.87
N LEU A 707 -6.40 1.34 33.48
CA LEU A 707 -7.70 1.59 32.87
C LEU A 707 -8.24 3.00 33.15
N LYS A 708 -7.62 3.76 34.04
CA LYS A 708 -8.07 5.15 34.27
C LYS A 708 -7.77 6.00 33.07
N THR A 709 -8.82 6.64 32.57
CA THR A 709 -8.66 7.70 31.58
C THR A 709 -8.11 8.95 32.28
N SER A 710 -6.95 9.42 31.88
CA SER A 710 -6.77 10.86 31.86
C SER A 710 -7.82 11.40 30.88
N GLU A 711 -8.40 12.58 31.12
CA GLU A 711 -9.39 13.19 30.22
C GLU A 711 -8.85 13.22 28.78
N ILE A 712 -9.12 12.15 28.04
CA ILE A 712 -8.87 12.16 26.61
C ILE A 712 -10.11 12.77 26.00
N ARG A 713 -10.00 13.99 25.69
CA ARG A 713 -10.89 14.54 24.71
C ARG A 713 -10.41 14.02 23.35
N TRP A 714 -11.07 12.97 22.86
CA TRP A 714 -11.13 12.80 21.43
C TRP A 714 -11.66 14.10 20.85
N VAL A 715 -10.79 14.89 20.29
CA VAL A 715 -11.21 15.99 19.45
C VAL A 715 -11.61 15.31 18.15
N GLY A 716 -12.85 14.89 18.12
CA GLY A 716 -13.35 13.84 17.24
C GLY A 716 -13.42 14.15 15.77
N LYS A 717 -12.95 15.30 15.35
CA LYS A 717 -12.73 15.60 13.94
C LYS A 717 -11.33 16.16 13.82
N ALA A 718 -10.45 15.33 13.30
CA ALA A 718 -9.10 15.75 12.96
C ALA A 718 -9.08 16.87 11.90
N HIS A 719 -10.21 17.11 11.27
CA HIS A 719 -10.38 18.07 10.19
C HIS A 719 -11.42 19.10 10.60
N ILE A 720 -11.02 20.34 10.69
CA ILE A 720 -11.94 21.46 10.88
C ILE A 720 -12.40 21.87 9.49
N GLY A 721 -13.68 21.69 9.21
CA GLY A 721 -14.28 22.07 7.94
C GLY A 721 -14.76 20.91 7.06
N ASP A 722 -15.06 19.76 7.63
CA ASP A 722 -15.73 18.64 6.95
C ASP A 722 -17.28 18.82 6.92
N ASP A 723 -17.79 20.03 6.93
CA ASP A 723 -19.22 20.30 6.74
C ASP A 723 -19.54 20.60 5.27
#